data_34c476d67e642e9c358865d837b86d36
#
_entry.id   34c476d67e642e9c358865d837b86d36
#
_cell.length_a   1.000
_cell.length_b   1.000
_cell.length_c   1.000
_cell.angle_alpha   90.00
_cell.angle_beta   90.00
_cell.angle_gamma   90.00
#
_symmetry.space_group_name_H-M   'P 1'
#
loop_
_entity.id
_entity.type
_entity.pdbx_description
1 polymer ?
#
loop_
_entity_poly.entity_id
_entity_poly.type
_entity_poly.pdbx_seq_one_letter_code
_entity_poly.pdbx_strand_id
1 'polypeptide(L)'
;MSLDPLFRPKSIAVVGASRNREKIGNIILRNLIATYRGKIYPVNNKAEEIEGMKSYKTLKEIPGDVDLAIISVPRQFAVEVMEDAVEKGVKASIVITSGFREVGDEGAKLEEELISTAKKGGIRVLGPNTMGLISPDFNGTFAYANVQRGEIALVVQSGGIGAYMLDWAQRTRTGISFLVSMGNQADVKEYEVIDYLSRDPETRAIFVYLEGVADGEKFLDVVPDAASRKPVVFIKGGATAKGAEAVKTHTGSLAGSYEVFKAAIKTVGGIFVEDLSDFLNLTRFVTSSEPIKGDILVVTNSGGHGVLTSDAISRSGLNMVDIPDRIKDELRKILPVTSLPKNPLDLSGDAGRDRYAEAMKIVQDLDCTKLVIVQSLPVVSCSEVAKVLLNYKGKGVVGVMMGVDEDSALRILESASIPAFNFPEAAVRAIRYLTSKPNPRKKIRVAQPISSAVELTKGKEYLADYEALKLMEIYGIKTPKWGIVQSEEEAQRVADSIGYPVVMKISADKPLHKTEMKGVVMNVEKDMVKSVYKQLSQITKRVMIQEQLTGLEVFVGGLKDPVFGHTVLVGSGGIYVEVLKNVSYGISPVYEDEALEMLKESKVHDMLTARKRGYDEGSLIRTIVTVSRMIVDLNIKEMDINPLIVNENGAFAVDVRILF
;
A
#
# COMPACT_ATOMS: atom_id res chain seq x y z
N MET A 1 -1.48 -15.27 -22.12
CA MET A 1 -2.58 -14.95 -23.07
C MET A 1 -2.89 -13.46 -22.95
N SER A 2 -3.19 -12.78 -24.08
CA SER A 2 -3.54 -11.34 -24.05
C SER A 2 -4.86 -11.09 -23.32
N LEU A 3 -4.96 -9.97 -22.62
CA LEU A 3 -6.20 -9.47 -22.02
C LEU A 3 -7.01 -8.58 -23.00
N ASP A 4 -6.53 -8.34 -24.23
CA ASP A 4 -7.22 -7.48 -25.20
C ASP A 4 -8.69 -7.90 -25.46
N PRO A 5 -9.03 -9.22 -25.58
CA PRO A 5 -10.43 -9.61 -25.77
C PRO A 5 -11.35 -9.23 -24.60
N LEU A 6 -10.79 -9.07 -23.39
CA LEU A 6 -11.52 -8.62 -22.22
C LEU A 6 -11.76 -7.11 -22.24
N PHE A 7 -10.73 -6.32 -22.59
CA PHE A 7 -10.74 -4.87 -22.51
C PHE A 7 -11.18 -4.16 -23.79
N ARG A 8 -10.90 -4.74 -24.96
CA ARG A 8 -11.19 -4.17 -26.30
C ARG A 8 -11.79 -5.22 -27.24
N PRO A 9 -12.92 -5.87 -26.86
CA PRO A 9 -13.57 -6.88 -27.70
C PRO A 9 -14.15 -6.27 -28.97
N LYS A 10 -14.20 -7.03 -30.06
CA LYS A 10 -14.88 -6.66 -31.32
C LYS A 10 -16.33 -7.15 -31.38
N SER A 11 -16.67 -8.12 -30.52
CA SER A 11 -18.01 -8.66 -30.35
C SER A 11 -18.26 -9.12 -28.94
N ILE A 12 -19.46 -8.87 -28.42
CA ILE A 12 -19.87 -9.18 -27.03
C ILE A 12 -21.16 -9.99 -27.07
N ALA A 13 -21.18 -11.13 -26.37
CA ALA A 13 -22.39 -11.89 -26.09
C ALA A 13 -22.82 -11.65 -24.62
N VAL A 14 -24.12 -11.40 -24.39
CA VAL A 14 -24.70 -11.30 -23.05
C VAL A 14 -25.52 -12.57 -22.78
N VAL A 15 -24.94 -13.48 -21.99
CA VAL A 15 -25.59 -14.76 -21.64
C VAL A 15 -26.41 -14.58 -20.37
N GLY A 16 -27.70 -14.88 -20.46
CA GLY A 16 -28.68 -14.53 -19.43
C GLY A 16 -29.35 -13.17 -19.68
N ALA A 17 -29.24 -12.64 -20.90
CA ALA A 17 -30.04 -11.49 -21.33
C ALA A 17 -31.52 -11.75 -21.08
N SER A 18 -32.32 -10.75 -20.70
CA SER A 18 -33.70 -10.90 -20.28
C SER A 18 -34.59 -9.82 -20.89
N ARG A 19 -35.86 -10.16 -21.17
CA ARG A 19 -36.91 -9.17 -21.49
C ARG A 19 -37.32 -8.32 -20.28
N ASN A 20 -37.13 -8.84 -19.07
CA ASN A 20 -37.40 -8.08 -17.85
C ASN A 20 -36.29 -7.06 -17.60
N ARG A 21 -36.66 -5.77 -17.65
CA ARG A 21 -35.77 -4.62 -17.53
C ARG A 21 -35.10 -4.47 -16.18
N GLU A 22 -35.62 -5.11 -15.14
CA GLU A 22 -35.03 -5.11 -13.79
C GLU A 22 -33.96 -6.20 -13.60
N LYS A 23 -33.83 -7.14 -14.52
CA LYS A 23 -32.84 -8.20 -14.46
C LYS A 23 -31.47 -7.71 -14.91
N ILE A 24 -30.44 -8.18 -14.21
CA ILE A 24 -29.01 -7.82 -14.45
C ILE A 24 -28.66 -7.96 -15.92
N GLY A 25 -29.01 -9.09 -16.56
CA GLY A 25 -28.69 -9.32 -17.98
C GLY A 25 -29.35 -8.34 -18.95
N ASN A 26 -30.55 -7.77 -18.60
CA ASN A 26 -31.14 -6.70 -19.40
C ASN A 26 -30.44 -5.36 -19.17
N ILE A 27 -30.08 -5.05 -17.91
CA ILE A 27 -29.35 -3.81 -17.58
C ILE A 27 -28.01 -3.77 -18.34
N ILE A 28 -27.23 -4.86 -18.31
CA ILE A 28 -25.97 -4.98 -19.05
C ILE A 28 -26.20 -4.81 -20.55
N LEU A 29 -27.20 -5.48 -21.11
CA LEU A 29 -27.51 -5.37 -22.53
C LEU A 29 -27.83 -3.92 -22.95
N ARG A 30 -28.65 -3.20 -22.18
CA ARG A 30 -28.97 -1.79 -22.43
C ARG A 30 -27.74 -0.87 -22.29
N ASN A 31 -26.89 -1.12 -21.31
CA ASN A 31 -25.64 -0.37 -21.15
C ASN A 31 -24.73 -0.58 -22.38
N LEU A 32 -24.63 -1.81 -22.87
CA LEU A 32 -23.87 -2.09 -24.11
C LEU A 32 -24.50 -1.43 -25.33
N ILE A 33 -25.81 -1.51 -25.52
CA ILE A 33 -26.49 -0.84 -26.64
C ILE A 33 -26.23 0.67 -26.63
N ALA A 34 -26.18 1.28 -25.46
CA ALA A 34 -25.92 2.71 -25.31
C ALA A 34 -24.45 3.11 -25.57
N THR A 35 -23.49 2.25 -25.28
CA THR A 35 -22.07 2.62 -25.23
C THR A 35 -21.20 1.92 -26.27
N TYR A 36 -21.51 0.68 -26.64
CA TYR A 36 -20.67 -0.14 -27.49
C TYR A 36 -21.04 -0.03 -28.98
N ARG A 37 -20.05 0.05 -29.86
CA ARG A 37 -20.25 0.18 -31.30
C ARG A 37 -19.99 -1.12 -32.09
N GLY A 38 -19.51 -2.15 -31.41
CA GLY A 38 -19.29 -3.48 -32.02
C GLY A 38 -20.55 -4.34 -32.08
N LYS A 39 -20.39 -5.62 -32.35
CA LYS A 39 -21.50 -6.58 -32.45
C LYS A 39 -21.94 -7.03 -31.05
N ILE A 40 -23.23 -6.95 -30.76
CA ILE A 40 -23.85 -7.43 -29.54
C ILE A 40 -24.76 -8.60 -29.83
N TYR A 41 -24.65 -9.68 -29.07
CA TYR A 41 -25.44 -10.88 -29.18
C TYR A 41 -26.16 -11.22 -27.87
N PRO A 42 -27.47 -10.92 -27.75
CA PRO A 42 -28.25 -11.40 -26.62
C PRO A 42 -28.39 -12.93 -26.68
N VAL A 43 -28.16 -13.60 -25.52
CA VAL A 43 -28.34 -15.07 -25.41
C VAL A 43 -29.35 -15.36 -24.31
N ASN A 44 -30.46 -16.04 -24.70
CA ASN A 44 -31.53 -16.46 -23.80
C ASN A 44 -32.26 -17.68 -24.36
N ASN A 45 -32.46 -18.72 -23.54
CA ASN A 45 -33.03 -19.99 -24.00
C ASN A 45 -34.56 -19.97 -24.28
N LYS A 46 -35.24 -18.85 -23.98
CA LYS A 46 -36.70 -18.71 -24.15
C LYS A 46 -37.13 -17.56 -25.06
N ALA A 47 -36.30 -16.51 -25.14
CA ALA A 47 -36.65 -15.32 -25.87
C ALA A 47 -36.05 -15.33 -27.29
N GLU A 48 -36.83 -15.03 -28.31
CA GLU A 48 -36.36 -14.88 -29.68
C GLU A 48 -35.82 -13.48 -30.00
N GLU A 49 -36.30 -12.49 -29.22
CA GLU A 49 -35.94 -11.08 -29.36
C GLU A 49 -35.88 -10.40 -27.98
N ILE A 50 -34.85 -9.55 -27.73
CA ILE A 50 -34.68 -8.75 -26.51
C ILE A 50 -34.17 -7.37 -26.91
N GLU A 51 -34.80 -6.30 -26.41
CA GLU A 51 -34.50 -4.89 -26.71
C GLU A 51 -34.34 -4.60 -28.23
N GLY A 52 -35.19 -5.22 -29.06
CA GLY A 52 -35.20 -5.06 -30.53
C GLY A 52 -34.09 -5.84 -31.26
N MET A 53 -33.37 -6.71 -30.57
CA MET A 53 -32.28 -7.50 -31.11
C MET A 53 -32.65 -9.00 -31.15
N LYS A 54 -32.26 -9.70 -32.21
CA LYS A 54 -32.38 -11.17 -32.27
C LYS A 54 -31.62 -11.80 -31.12
N SER A 55 -32.27 -12.69 -30.36
CA SER A 55 -31.67 -13.50 -29.31
C SER A 55 -31.35 -14.91 -29.79
N TYR A 56 -30.28 -15.49 -29.30
CA TYR A 56 -29.85 -16.84 -29.57
C TYR A 56 -30.07 -17.72 -28.34
N LYS A 57 -30.39 -19.01 -28.53
CA LYS A 57 -30.66 -19.91 -27.40
C LYS A 57 -29.38 -20.25 -26.62
N THR A 58 -28.28 -20.44 -27.36
CA THR A 58 -26.96 -20.76 -26.83
C THR A 58 -25.87 -19.94 -27.53
N LEU A 59 -24.66 -19.89 -26.97
CA LEU A 59 -23.52 -19.24 -27.60
C LEU A 59 -23.19 -19.89 -28.96
N LYS A 60 -23.38 -21.21 -29.09
CA LYS A 60 -23.09 -21.98 -30.31
C LYS A 60 -23.92 -21.56 -31.51
N GLU A 61 -25.14 -21.09 -31.30
CA GLU A 61 -26.03 -20.66 -32.40
C GLU A 61 -25.67 -19.28 -32.97
N ILE A 62 -24.77 -18.52 -32.35
CA ILE A 62 -24.35 -17.21 -32.85
C ILE A 62 -23.57 -17.39 -34.15
N PRO A 63 -23.93 -16.72 -35.26
CA PRO A 63 -23.33 -16.98 -36.57
C PRO A 63 -21.93 -16.41 -36.76
N GLY A 64 -21.51 -15.48 -35.90
CA GLY A 64 -20.19 -14.83 -35.96
C GLY A 64 -19.29 -15.15 -34.76
N ASP A 65 -18.07 -14.64 -34.79
CA ASP A 65 -17.13 -14.80 -33.68
C ASP A 65 -17.60 -14.00 -32.44
N VAL A 66 -17.27 -14.52 -31.27
CA VAL A 66 -17.54 -13.87 -29.98
C VAL A 66 -16.21 -13.70 -29.26
N ASP A 67 -15.75 -12.45 -29.09
CA ASP A 67 -14.53 -12.16 -28.37
C ASP A 67 -14.76 -12.21 -26.85
N LEU A 68 -15.88 -11.64 -26.36
CA LEU A 68 -16.22 -11.54 -24.96
C LEU A 68 -17.62 -12.10 -24.68
N ALA A 69 -17.74 -12.98 -23.69
CA ALA A 69 -19.01 -13.44 -23.15
C ALA A 69 -19.22 -12.85 -21.74
N ILE A 70 -20.30 -12.08 -21.53
CA ILE A 70 -20.71 -11.61 -20.21
C ILE A 70 -21.79 -12.55 -19.69
N ILE A 71 -21.49 -13.30 -18.63
CA ILE A 71 -22.33 -14.39 -18.11
C ILE A 71 -23.07 -13.91 -16.85
N SER A 72 -24.41 -13.88 -16.91
CA SER A 72 -25.30 -13.48 -15.80
C SER A 72 -26.43 -14.50 -15.58
N VAL A 73 -26.12 -15.79 -15.70
CA VAL A 73 -27.03 -16.90 -15.42
C VAL A 73 -26.94 -17.35 -13.96
N PRO A 74 -27.95 -18.07 -13.41
CA PRO A 74 -27.82 -18.71 -12.10
C PRO A 74 -26.60 -19.64 -12.03
N ARG A 75 -25.94 -19.69 -10.85
CA ARG A 75 -24.63 -20.36 -10.66
C ARG A 75 -24.57 -21.81 -11.18
N GLN A 76 -25.65 -22.58 -11.02
CA GLN A 76 -25.75 -23.97 -11.45
C GLN A 76 -25.61 -24.18 -12.97
N PHE A 77 -25.82 -23.14 -13.77
CA PHE A 77 -25.69 -23.18 -15.22
C PHE A 77 -24.38 -22.57 -15.73
N ALA A 78 -23.55 -22.01 -14.83
CA ALA A 78 -22.36 -21.26 -15.25
C ALA A 78 -21.30 -22.15 -15.93
N VAL A 79 -21.14 -23.39 -15.47
CA VAL A 79 -20.19 -24.35 -16.04
C VAL A 79 -20.65 -24.79 -17.43
N GLU A 80 -21.93 -25.16 -17.60
CA GLU A 80 -22.52 -25.51 -18.89
C GLU A 80 -22.36 -24.37 -19.92
N VAL A 81 -22.63 -23.13 -19.49
CA VAL A 81 -22.42 -21.95 -20.35
C VAL A 81 -20.95 -21.76 -20.71
N MET A 82 -20.03 -22.08 -19.79
CA MET A 82 -18.61 -22.01 -20.08
C MET A 82 -18.15 -23.10 -21.07
N GLU A 83 -18.74 -24.29 -21.01
CA GLU A 83 -18.55 -25.34 -22.02
C GLU A 83 -19.00 -24.87 -23.41
N ASP A 84 -20.19 -24.28 -23.50
CA ASP A 84 -20.68 -23.65 -24.72
C ASP A 84 -19.74 -22.53 -25.22
N ALA A 85 -19.15 -21.74 -24.32
CA ALA A 85 -18.20 -20.72 -24.68
C ALA A 85 -16.89 -21.30 -25.24
N VAL A 86 -16.42 -22.43 -24.68
CA VAL A 86 -15.25 -23.16 -25.20
C VAL A 86 -15.51 -23.69 -26.58
N GLU A 87 -16.63 -24.38 -26.79
CA GLU A 87 -17.01 -24.92 -28.13
C GLU A 87 -17.20 -23.80 -29.18
N LYS A 88 -17.69 -22.62 -28.73
CA LYS A 88 -17.84 -21.44 -29.60
C LYS A 88 -16.51 -20.76 -29.92
N GLY A 89 -15.47 -20.99 -29.16
CA GLY A 89 -14.17 -20.33 -29.33
C GLY A 89 -14.16 -18.90 -28.79
N VAL A 90 -14.92 -18.63 -27.71
CA VAL A 90 -14.90 -17.37 -27.00
C VAL A 90 -13.50 -17.12 -26.44
N LYS A 91 -13.01 -15.87 -26.49
CA LYS A 91 -11.62 -15.55 -26.08
C LYS A 91 -11.51 -15.08 -24.65
N ALA A 92 -12.53 -14.39 -24.13
CA ALA A 92 -12.60 -13.93 -22.75
C ALA A 92 -14.02 -13.97 -22.21
N SER A 93 -14.15 -14.04 -20.88
CA SER A 93 -15.45 -14.04 -20.22
C SER A 93 -15.45 -13.14 -18.96
N ILE A 94 -16.56 -12.48 -18.71
CA ILE A 94 -16.87 -11.79 -17.45
C ILE A 94 -18.00 -12.57 -16.78
N VAL A 95 -17.77 -13.13 -15.59
CA VAL A 95 -18.77 -13.91 -14.85
C VAL A 95 -19.34 -13.06 -13.72
N ILE A 96 -20.50 -12.45 -13.99
CA ILE A 96 -21.21 -11.56 -13.03
C ILE A 96 -21.75 -12.36 -11.85
N THR A 97 -22.18 -13.57 -12.10
CA THR A 97 -22.84 -14.46 -11.14
C THR A 97 -22.01 -14.66 -9.88
N SER A 98 -22.68 -14.59 -8.72
CA SER A 98 -22.16 -14.93 -7.39
C SER A 98 -22.57 -16.34 -6.96
N GLY A 99 -22.09 -16.81 -5.80
CA GLY A 99 -22.39 -18.13 -5.24
C GLY A 99 -21.28 -19.13 -5.46
N PHE A 100 -20.05 -18.67 -5.56
CA PHE A 100 -18.82 -19.46 -5.72
C PHE A 100 -18.03 -19.55 -4.40
N ARG A 101 -16.71 -19.39 -4.38
CA ARG A 101 -15.90 -19.54 -3.16
C ARG A 101 -16.35 -18.70 -1.97
N GLU A 102 -16.97 -17.57 -2.20
CA GLU A 102 -17.49 -16.69 -1.15
C GLU A 102 -18.63 -17.31 -0.32
N VAL A 103 -19.24 -18.39 -0.79
CA VAL A 103 -20.27 -19.13 -0.03
C VAL A 103 -19.78 -20.45 0.58
N GLY A 104 -18.46 -20.70 0.56
CA GLY A 104 -17.82 -21.87 1.18
C GLY A 104 -17.42 -22.96 0.20
N ASP A 105 -17.13 -24.16 0.73
CA ASP A 105 -16.45 -25.25 0.01
C ASP A 105 -17.20 -25.74 -1.25
N GLU A 106 -18.52 -25.82 -1.20
CA GLU A 106 -19.32 -26.22 -2.37
C GLU A 106 -19.18 -25.21 -3.51
N GLY A 107 -19.23 -23.92 -3.16
CA GLY A 107 -19.04 -22.83 -4.13
C GLY A 107 -17.59 -22.78 -4.65
N ALA A 108 -16.60 -23.10 -3.83
CA ALA A 108 -15.20 -23.15 -4.24
C ALA A 108 -14.96 -24.27 -5.28
N LYS A 109 -15.57 -25.46 -5.10
CA LYS A 109 -15.49 -26.56 -6.09
C LYS A 109 -16.11 -26.16 -7.43
N LEU A 110 -17.26 -25.49 -7.39
CA LEU A 110 -17.93 -25.01 -8.61
C LEU A 110 -17.08 -23.95 -9.34
N GLU A 111 -16.40 -23.08 -8.58
CA GLU A 111 -15.47 -22.10 -9.15
C GLU A 111 -14.28 -22.78 -9.82
N GLU A 112 -13.70 -23.80 -9.17
CA GLU A 112 -12.59 -24.56 -9.73
C GLU A 112 -12.98 -25.26 -11.03
N GLU A 113 -14.18 -25.87 -11.08
CA GLU A 113 -14.73 -26.49 -12.28
C GLU A 113 -14.94 -25.49 -13.40
N LEU A 114 -15.52 -24.33 -13.11
CA LEU A 114 -15.72 -23.23 -14.06
C LEU A 114 -14.39 -22.78 -14.68
N ILE A 115 -13.38 -22.53 -13.85
CA ILE A 115 -12.07 -22.05 -14.30
C ILE A 115 -11.28 -23.14 -15.02
N SER A 116 -11.37 -24.39 -14.57
CA SER A 116 -10.78 -25.52 -15.28
C SER A 116 -11.35 -25.67 -16.68
N THR A 117 -12.67 -25.53 -16.84
CA THR A 117 -13.36 -25.57 -18.13
C THR A 117 -12.90 -24.42 -19.03
N ALA A 118 -12.88 -23.18 -18.51
CA ALA A 118 -12.40 -22.00 -19.25
C ALA A 118 -10.95 -22.18 -19.76
N LYS A 119 -10.06 -22.72 -18.92
CA LYS A 119 -8.66 -22.97 -19.27
C LYS A 119 -8.50 -23.97 -20.40
N LYS A 120 -9.33 -25.01 -20.51
CA LYS A 120 -9.32 -25.96 -21.61
C LYS A 120 -9.54 -25.28 -22.99
N GLY A 121 -10.39 -24.23 -22.99
CA GLY A 121 -10.66 -23.42 -24.21
C GLY A 121 -9.74 -22.21 -24.37
N GLY A 122 -8.79 -21.98 -23.46
CA GLY A 122 -7.93 -20.79 -23.48
C GLY A 122 -8.68 -19.49 -23.18
N ILE A 123 -9.83 -19.55 -22.50
CA ILE A 123 -10.67 -18.40 -22.15
C ILE A 123 -10.12 -17.76 -20.88
N ARG A 124 -9.88 -16.43 -20.91
CA ARG A 124 -9.54 -15.64 -19.73
C ARG A 124 -10.81 -15.18 -19.02
N VAL A 125 -10.87 -15.34 -17.70
CA VAL A 125 -12.10 -15.08 -16.91
C VAL A 125 -11.88 -13.96 -15.90
N LEU A 126 -12.68 -12.88 -15.99
CA LEU A 126 -12.80 -11.86 -14.95
C LEU A 126 -13.93 -12.25 -13.99
N GLY A 127 -13.67 -12.25 -12.70
CA GLY A 127 -14.59 -12.71 -11.66
C GLY A 127 -14.29 -14.14 -11.22
N PRO A 128 -15.29 -14.99 -10.89
CA PRO A 128 -16.74 -14.69 -10.81
C PRO A 128 -17.10 -13.68 -9.70
N ASN A 129 -18.40 -13.47 -9.45
CA ASN A 129 -18.88 -12.55 -8.42
C ASN A 129 -18.37 -11.11 -8.66
N THR A 130 -18.48 -10.61 -9.88
CA THR A 130 -18.01 -9.27 -10.28
C THR A 130 -19.18 -8.37 -10.69
N MET A 131 -19.01 -7.07 -10.53
CA MET A 131 -19.94 -6.08 -11.09
C MET A 131 -19.77 -5.95 -12.61
N GLY A 132 -18.63 -6.35 -13.17
CA GLY A 132 -18.27 -6.24 -14.58
C GLY A 132 -17.13 -5.27 -14.85
N LEU A 133 -17.08 -4.76 -16.08
CA LEU A 133 -16.01 -3.91 -16.60
C LEU A 133 -16.60 -2.74 -17.39
N ILE A 134 -16.07 -1.54 -17.15
CA ILE A 134 -16.23 -0.37 -18.03
C ILE A 134 -14.89 -0.11 -18.70
N SER A 135 -14.91 0.06 -20.01
CA SER A 135 -13.78 0.51 -20.81
C SER A 135 -14.14 1.79 -21.57
N PRO A 136 -13.19 2.45 -22.24
CA PRO A 136 -13.52 3.59 -23.09
C PRO A 136 -14.54 3.27 -24.19
N ASP A 137 -14.65 1.99 -24.59
CA ASP A 137 -15.44 1.54 -25.72
C ASP A 137 -16.79 0.93 -25.33
N PHE A 138 -16.98 0.48 -24.05
CA PHE A 138 -18.21 -0.14 -23.61
C PHE A 138 -18.43 -0.11 -22.08
N ASN A 139 -19.70 -0.20 -21.67
CA ASN A 139 -20.09 -0.46 -20.29
C ASN A 139 -20.71 -1.86 -20.17
N GLY A 140 -19.94 -2.84 -19.74
CA GLY A 140 -20.32 -4.22 -19.47
C GLY A 140 -20.70 -4.50 -18.02
N THR A 141 -21.16 -3.48 -17.28
CA THR A 141 -21.62 -3.61 -15.88
C THR A 141 -23.14 -3.53 -15.77
N PHE A 142 -23.65 -3.89 -14.59
CA PHE A 142 -25.05 -3.63 -14.25
C PHE A 142 -25.26 -2.31 -13.46
N ALA A 143 -24.25 -1.45 -13.39
CA ALA A 143 -24.37 -0.12 -12.80
C ALA A 143 -24.98 0.88 -13.80
N TYR A 144 -25.87 1.74 -13.30
CA TYR A 144 -26.42 2.86 -14.07
C TYR A 144 -25.49 4.07 -14.02
N ALA A 145 -24.30 3.95 -14.55
CA ALA A 145 -23.35 5.05 -14.54
C ALA A 145 -23.12 5.59 -15.95
N ASN A 146 -23.43 6.87 -16.14
CA ASN A 146 -23.02 7.61 -17.32
C ASN A 146 -21.67 8.31 -17.01
N VAL A 147 -20.58 7.53 -17.06
CA VAL A 147 -19.25 7.99 -16.67
C VAL A 147 -18.62 8.76 -17.83
N GLN A 148 -18.08 9.93 -17.53
CA GLN A 148 -17.30 10.69 -18.52
C GLN A 148 -16.00 9.95 -18.83
N ARG A 149 -15.63 9.93 -20.13
CA ARG A 149 -14.32 9.43 -20.56
C ARG A 149 -13.21 10.31 -19.96
N GLY A 150 -12.17 9.68 -19.42
CA GLY A 150 -11.04 10.36 -18.81
C GLY A 150 -9.82 9.46 -18.64
N GLU A 151 -8.95 9.81 -17.73
CA GLU A 151 -7.59 9.27 -17.64
C GLU A 151 -7.34 8.39 -16.41
N ILE A 152 -8.36 8.14 -15.57
CA ILE A 152 -8.24 7.38 -14.33
C ILE A 152 -8.78 5.98 -14.51
N ALA A 153 -7.98 4.97 -14.24
CA ALA A 153 -8.44 3.59 -14.15
C ALA A 153 -8.73 3.21 -12.69
N LEU A 154 -9.87 2.59 -12.45
CA LEU A 154 -10.31 2.06 -11.16
C LEU A 154 -10.26 0.53 -11.21
N VAL A 155 -9.49 -0.10 -10.33
CA VAL A 155 -9.44 -1.55 -10.13
C VAL A 155 -9.97 -1.86 -8.73
N VAL A 156 -11.11 -2.55 -8.63
CA VAL A 156 -11.78 -2.73 -7.36
C VAL A 156 -12.15 -4.18 -7.11
N GLN A 157 -11.83 -4.69 -5.94
CA GLN A 157 -12.21 -6.04 -5.54
C GLN A 157 -13.66 -6.11 -5.05
N SER A 158 -14.20 -5.02 -4.47
CA SER A 158 -15.58 -4.93 -4.00
C SER A 158 -16.50 -4.24 -5.02
N GLY A 159 -17.57 -4.91 -5.43
CA GLY A 159 -18.58 -4.34 -6.31
C GLY A 159 -19.28 -3.11 -5.71
N GLY A 160 -19.57 -3.11 -4.41
CA GLY A 160 -20.18 -1.97 -3.71
C GLY A 160 -19.29 -0.72 -3.70
N ILE A 161 -18.00 -0.90 -3.45
CA ILE A 161 -17.02 0.20 -3.52
C ILE A 161 -16.90 0.71 -4.97
N GLY A 162 -16.89 -0.19 -5.96
CA GLY A 162 -16.86 0.18 -7.37
C GLY A 162 -18.08 1.01 -7.77
N ALA A 163 -19.28 0.60 -7.36
CA ALA A 163 -20.51 1.36 -7.62
C ALA A 163 -20.48 2.75 -6.99
N TYR A 164 -20.03 2.86 -5.73
CA TYR A 164 -19.86 4.16 -5.07
C TYR A 164 -18.83 5.05 -5.80
N MET A 165 -17.72 4.49 -6.26
CA MET A 165 -16.71 5.25 -7.02
C MET A 165 -17.27 5.76 -8.35
N LEU A 166 -18.15 5.01 -9.02
CA LEU A 166 -18.84 5.47 -10.23
C LEU A 166 -19.79 6.64 -9.93
N ASP A 167 -20.60 6.53 -8.88
CA ASP A 167 -21.49 7.62 -8.45
C ASP A 167 -20.69 8.87 -8.07
N TRP A 168 -19.57 8.68 -7.37
CA TRP A 168 -18.68 9.78 -7.02
C TRP A 168 -18.08 10.41 -8.29
N ALA A 169 -17.57 9.63 -9.22
CA ALA A 169 -17.00 10.11 -10.48
C ALA A 169 -18.02 10.90 -11.32
N GLN A 170 -19.26 10.44 -11.35
CA GLN A 170 -20.35 11.14 -12.03
C GLN A 170 -20.68 12.47 -11.36
N ARG A 171 -20.79 12.51 -10.02
CA ARG A 171 -21.09 13.75 -9.26
C ARG A 171 -19.95 14.77 -9.37
N THR A 172 -18.71 14.34 -9.33
CA THR A 172 -17.53 15.20 -9.42
C THR A 172 -17.06 15.44 -10.85
N ARG A 173 -17.71 14.81 -11.85
CA ARG A 173 -17.31 14.84 -13.26
C ARG A 173 -15.87 14.36 -13.48
N THR A 174 -15.39 13.50 -12.62
CA THR A 174 -14.08 12.86 -12.76
C THR A 174 -14.13 11.86 -13.91
N GLY A 175 -13.31 12.07 -14.94
CA GLY A 175 -13.26 11.19 -16.10
C GLY A 175 -12.55 9.87 -15.79
N ILE A 176 -13.16 8.75 -16.18
CA ILE A 176 -12.63 7.40 -16.00
C ILE A 176 -12.25 6.79 -17.34
N SER A 177 -11.05 6.19 -17.44
CA SER A 177 -10.66 5.36 -18.57
C SER A 177 -11.22 3.95 -18.41
N PHE A 178 -11.02 3.32 -17.27
CA PHE A 178 -11.51 1.98 -16.98
C PHE A 178 -12.07 1.88 -15.57
N LEU A 179 -13.08 1.02 -15.40
CA LEU A 179 -13.40 0.43 -14.11
C LEU A 179 -13.39 -1.09 -14.27
N VAL A 180 -12.59 -1.77 -13.47
CA VAL A 180 -12.47 -3.23 -13.45
C VAL A 180 -12.88 -3.74 -12.08
N SER A 181 -14.04 -4.40 -12.00
CA SER A 181 -14.45 -5.09 -10.78
C SER A 181 -13.88 -6.50 -10.80
N MET A 182 -12.96 -6.80 -9.90
CA MET A 182 -12.18 -8.04 -9.91
C MET A 182 -12.98 -9.27 -9.44
N GLY A 183 -13.97 -9.07 -8.55
CA GLY A 183 -14.71 -10.17 -7.91
C GLY A 183 -13.78 -11.14 -7.18
N ASN A 184 -14.02 -12.44 -7.33
CA ASN A 184 -13.23 -13.49 -6.66
C ASN A 184 -11.80 -13.66 -7.21
N GLN A 185 -11.47 -13.04 -8.35
CA GLN A 185 -10.14 -13.15 -8.97
C GLN A 185 -9.70 -14.62 -9.21
N ALA A 186 -10.61 -15.45 -9.72
CA ALA A 186 -10.33 -16.88 -9.87
C ALA A 186 -9.28 -17.18 -10.97
N ASP A 187 -9.30 -16.42 -12.09
CA ASP A 187 -8.31 -16.51 -13.18
C ASP A 187 -7.52 -15.22 -13.35
N VAL A 188 -8.13 -14.15 -13.85
CA VAL A 188 -7.46 -12.85 -14.05
C VAL A 188 -7.17 -12.22 -12.69
N LYS A 189 -5.90 -11.87 -12.46
CA LYS A 189 -5.41 -11.33 -11.20
C LYS A 189 -5.19 -9.81 -11.27
N GLU A 190 -5.21 -9.16 -10.10
CA GLU A 190 -5.02 -7.71 -9.97
C GLU A 190 -3.73 -7.22 -10.61
N TYR A 191 -2.61 -7.93 -10.44
CA TYR A 191 -1.32 -7.53 -11.02
C TYR A 191 -1.31 -7.58 -12.56
N GLU A 192 -2.06 -8.50 -13.18
CA GLU A 192 -2.20 -8.58 -14.64
C GLU A 192 -2.99 -7.38 -15.17
N VAL A 193 -4.06 -7.00 -14.47
CA VAL A 193 -4.88 -5.84 -14.82
C VAL A 193 -4.09 -4.54 -14.63
N ILE A 194 -3.34 -4.40 -13.54
CA ILE A 194 -2.47 -3.25 -13.28
C ILE A 194 -1.41 -3.13 -14.39
N ASP A 195 -0.75 -4.22 -14.78
CA ASP A 195 0.24 -4.20 -15.86
C ASP A 195 -0.41 -3.81 -17.21
N TYR A 196 -1.56 -4.38 -17.55
CA TYR A 196 -2.29 -4.03 -18.77
C TYR A 196 -2.63 -2.53 -18.82
N LEU A 197 -3.24 -2.00 -17.74
CA LEU A 197 -3.64 -0.59 -17.65
C LEU A 197 -2.43 0.36 -17.62
N SER A 198 -1.29 -0.10 -17.10
CA SER A 198 -0.06 0.70 -17.11
C SER A 198 0.48 0.98 -18.52
N ARG A 199 0.14 0.11 -19.48
CA ARG A 199 0.53 0.23 -20.91
C ARG A 199 -0.53 0.92 -21.75
N ASP A 200 -1.74 1.06 -21.24
CA ASP A 200 -2.83 1.70 -21.97
C ASP A 200 -2.57 3.22 -22.12
N PRO A 201 -2.63 3.77 -23.36
CA PRO A 201 -2.29 5.17 -23.59
C PRO A 201 -3.33 6.17 -23.04
N GLU A 202 -4.56 5.74 -22.81
CA GLU A 202 -5.64 6.59 -22.29
C GLU A 202 -5.63 6.67 -20.77
N THR A 203 -4.99 5.72 -20.09
CA THR A 203 -4.88 5.70 -18.64
C THR A 203 -3.64 6.46 -18.17
N ARG A 204 -3.81 7.45 -17.29
CA ARG A 204 -2.72 8.24 -16.71
C ARG A 204 -2.36 7.79 -15.30
N ALA A 205 -3.32 7.30 -14.52
CA ALA A 205 -3.08 6.68 -13.22
C ALA A 205 -4.07 5.55 -12.91
N ILE A 206 -3.66 4.66 -12.03
CA ILE A 206 -4.40 3.47 -11.64
C ILE A 206 -4.71 3.55 -10.15
N PHE A 207 -5.98 3.47 -9.78
CA PHE A 207 -6.46 3.47 -8.41
C PHE A 207 -7.01 2.10 -8.05
N VAL A 208 -6.43 1.47 -7.03
CA VAL A 208 -6.63 0.06 -6.71
C VAL A 208 -7.18 -0.11 -5.31
N TYR A 209 -8.40 -0.64 -5.19
CA TYR A 209 -8.97 -1.08 -3.92
C TYR A 209 -8.86 -2.60 -3.82
N LEU A 210 -8.17 -3.11 -2.80
CA LEU A 210 -7.99 -4.53 -2.54
C LEU A 210 -8.40 -4.92 -1.12
N GLU A 211 -8.89 -6.14 -0.97
CA GLU A 211 -9.13 -6.82 0.31
C GLU A 211 -8.04 -7.87 0.58
N GLY A 212 -7.44 -8.42 -0.49
CA GLY A 212 -6.31 -9.34 -0.46
C GLY A 212 -5.60 -9.38 -1.80
N VAL A 213 -4.38 -9.89 -1.82
CA VAL A 213 -3.58 -10.13 -3.03
C VAL A 213 -3.60 -11.63 -3.34
N ALA A 214 -3.82 -11.98 -4.60
CA ALA A 214 -3.98 -13.37 -5.01
C ALA A 214 -2.65 -14.15 -5.04
N ASP A 215 -1.57 -13.48 -5.46
CA ASP A 215 -0.22 -14.06 -5.59
C ASP A 215 0.80 -12.95 -5.32
N GLY A 216 1.32 -12.91 -4.09
CA GLY A 216 2.22 -11.86 -3.64
C GLY A 216 3.56 -11.86 -4.38
N GLU A 217 4.08 -13.02 -4.76
CA GLU A 217 5.34 -13.12 -5.50
C GLU A 217 5.20 -12.47 -6.89
N LYS A 218 4.16 -12.83 -7.63
CA LYS A 218 3.90 -12.22 -8.94
C LYS A 218 3.53 -10.75 -8.84
N PHE A 219 2.82 -10.36 -7.78
CA PHE A 219 2.53 -8.96 -7.51
C PHE A 219 3.82 -8.15 -7.35
N LEU A 220 4.78 -8.64 -6.55
CA LEU A 220 6.08 -8.02 -6.34
C LEU A 220 6.97 -8.03 -7.60
N ASP A 221 6.75 -8.96 -8.53
CA ASP A 221 7.49 -9.04 -9.79
C ASP A 221 6.94 -8.10 -10.87
N VAL A 222 5.62 -7.95 -10.95
CA VAL A 222 4.95 -7.28 -12.08
C VAL A 222 4.64 -5.81 -11.80
N VAL A 223 4.15 -5.50 -10.59
CA VAL A 223 3.68 -4.14 -10.25
C VAL A 223 4.78 -3.08 -10.24
N PRO A 224 6.06 -3.36 -9.90
CA PRO A 224 7.13 -2.36 -9.99
C PRO A 224 7.27 -1.72 -11.38
N ASP A 225 7.17 -2.53 -12.42
CA ASP A 225 7.22 -2.05 -13.80
C ASP A 225 6.03 -1.16 -14.13
N ALA A 226 4.83 -1.50 -13.66
CA ALA A 226 3.64 -0.68 -13.84
C ALA A 226 3.76 0.66 -13.07
N ALA A 227 4.21 0.63 -11.82
CA ALA A 227 4.39 1.81 -10.97
C ALA A 227 5.50 2.74 -11.47
N SER A 228 6.49 2.21 -12.23
CA SER A 228 7.51 3.02 -12.88
C SER A 228 6.96 3.81 -14.08
N ARG A 229 5.93 3.27 -14.77
CA ARG A 229 5.30 3.91 -15.93
C ARG A 229 4.26 4.95 -15.51
N LYS A 230 3.45 4.64 -14.49
CA LYS A 230 2.31 5.46 -14.06
C LYS A 230 2.13 5.43 -12.56
N PRO A 231 1.57 6.47 -11.94
CA PRO A 231 1.15 6.39 -10.54
C PRO A 231 0.13 5.27 -10.34
N VAL A 232 0.41 4.39 -9.37
CA VAL A 232 -0.52 3.36 -8.90
C VAL A 232 -0.83 3.65 -7.43
N VAL A 233 -2.07 3.96 -7.13
CA VAL A 233 -2.55 4.32 -5.79
C VAL A 233 -3.32 3.15 -5.20
N PHE A 234 -2.98 2.74 -3.99
CA PHE A 234 -3.59 1.60 -3.32
C PHE A 234 -4.29 1.99 -2.04
N ILE A 235 -5.44 1.39 -1.81
CA ILE A 235 -6.12 1.34 -0.52
C ILE A 235 -6.50 -0.10 -0.21
N LYS A 236 -6.38 -0.51 1.05
CA LYS A 236 -6.68 -1.88 1.49
C LYS A 236 -7.78 -1.91 2.56
N GLY A 237 -8.77 -2.76 2.34
CA GLY A 237 -9.72 -3.14 3.39
C GLY A 237 -9.08 -4.06 4.43
N GLY A 238 -9.61 -4.07 5.67
CA GLY A 238 -9.15 -4.99 6.72
C GLY A 238 -7.91 -4.54 7.49
N ALA A 239 -7.77 -3.24 7.77
CA ALA A 239 -6.64 -2.67 8.52
C ALA A 239 -6.58 -3.10 10.00
N THR A 240 -7.70 -3.49 10.59
CA THR A 240 -7.80 -3.91 12.00
C THR A 240 -8.19 -5.39 12.10
N ALA A 241 -7.99 -6.00 13.27
CA ALA A 241 -8.41 -7.39 13.51
C ALA A 241 -9.90 -7.62 13.17
N LYS A 242 -10.79 -6.70 13.58
CA LYS A 242 -12.22 -6.76 13.23
C LYS A 242 -12.46 -6.56 11.74
N GLY A 243 -11.73 -5.65 11.10
CA GLY A 243 -11.78 -5.46 9.65
C GLY A 243 -11.29 -6.68 8.88
N ALA A 244 -10.21 -7.32 9.32
CA ALA A 244 -9.70 -8.54 8.72
C ALA A 244 -10.68 -9.72 8.85
N GLU A 245 -11.37 -9.84 9.99
CA GLU A 245 -12.45 -10.82 10.18
C GLU A 245 -13.63 -10.56 9.23
N ALA A 246 -14.01 -9.30 9.04
CA ALA A 246 -15.05 -8.91 8.09
C ALA A 246 -14.66 -9.28 6.64
N VAL A 247 -13.41 -9.01 6.23
CA VAL A 247 -12.88 -9.41 4.91
C VAL A 247 -12.94 -10.93 4.72
N LYS A 248 -12.47 -11.71 5.69
CA LYS A 248 -12.52 -13.18 5.64
C LYS A 248 -13.93 -13.71 5.45
N THR A 249 -14.91 -13.11 6.13
CA THR A 249 -16.32 -13.49 6.05
C THR A 249 -16.92 -13.10 4.69
N HIS A 250 -16.46 -11.99 4.09
CA HIS A 250 -17.04 -11.42 2.86
C HIS A 250 -16.49 -12.06 1.59
N THR A 251 -15.18 -12.35 1.53
CA THR A 251 -14.50 -12.80 0.29
C THR A 251 -13.97 -14.22 0.36
N GLY A 252 -13.96 -14.86 1.53
CA GLY A 252 -13.36 -16.17 1.74
C GLY A 252 -11.83 -16.19 1.55
N SER A 253 -11.20 -15.04 1.37
CA SER A 253 -9.75 -14.93 1.16
C SER A 253 -8.98 -14.72 2.48
N LEU A 254 -7.72 -15.19 2.52
CA LEU A 254 -6.79 -14.85 3.60
C LEU A 254 -6.41 -13.37 3.45
N ALA A 255 -6.81 -12.56 4.41
CA ALA A 255 -6.60 -11.10 4.38
C ALA A 255 -5.15 -10.72 4.69
N GLY A 256 -4.12 -11.45 4.54
CA GLY A 256 -2.72 -11.10 4.82
C GLY A 256 -2.48 -9.98 5.86
N SER A 257 -1.33 -9.81 6.39
CA SER A 257 -1.04 -8.71 7.32
C SER A 257 -1.18 -7.34 6.63
N TYR A 258 -1.89 -6.40 7.25
CA TYR A 258 -2.05 -5.03 6.74
C TYR A 258 -0.70 -4.31 6.63
N GLU A 259 0.16 -4.46 7.64
CA GLU A 259 1.47 -3.82 7.67
C GLU A 259 2.42 -4.42 6.61
N VAL A 260 2.36 -5.73 6.40
CA VAL A 260 3.12 -6.39 5.32
C VAL A 260 2.62 -5.94 3.95
N PHE A 261 1.32 -5.80 3.76
CA PHE A 261 0.76 -5.25 2.52
C PHE A 261 1.24 -3.82 2.28
N LYS A 262 1.22 -2.95 3.31
CA LYS A 262 1.74 -1.58 3.23
C LYS A 262 3.21 -1.56 2.82
N ALA A 263 4.03 -2.43 3.41
CA ALA A 263 5.43 -2.61 3.03
C ALA A 263 5.58 -3.10 1.57
N ALA A 264 4.75 -4.04 1.14
CA ALA A 264 4.74 -4.54 -0.24
C ALA A 264 4.42 -3.42 -1.24
N ILE A 265 3.40 -2.59 -0.95
CA ILE A 265 3.06 -1.45 -1.81
C ILE A 265 4.22 -0.45 -1.91
N LYS A 266 4.89 -0.14 -0.79
CA LYS A 266 6.08 0.70 -0.77
C LYS A 266 7.20 0.10 -1.63
N THR A 267 7.45 -1.20 -1.50
CA THR A 267 8.45 -1.94 -2.27
C THR A 267 8.21 -1.88 -3.79
N VAL A 268 6.96 -1.97 -4.23
CA VAL A 268 6.62 -1.88 -5.66
C VAL A 268 6.55 -0.44 -6.19
N GLY A 269 6.80 0.56 -5.37
CA GLY A 269 6.72 1.97 -5.75
C GLY A 269 5.29 2.51 -5.87
N GLY A 270 4.33 1.84 -5.24
CA GLY A 270 2.94 2.28 -5.16
C GLY A 270 2.72 3.35 -4.11
N ILE A 271 1.68 4.15 -4.28
CA ILE A 271 1.22 5.12 -3.28
C ILE A 271 0.17 4.43 -2.42
N PHE A 272 0.46 4.24 -1.14
CA PHE A 272 -0.50 3.66 -0.19
C PHE A 272 -1.25 4.76 0.56
N VAL A 273 -2.59 4.69 0.56
CA VAL A 273 -3.46 5.59 1.32
C VAL A 273 -4.29 4.82 2.34
N GLU A 274 -4.60 5.47 3.46
CA GLU A 274 -5.25 4.80 4.60
C GLU A 274 -6.77 4.95 4.60
N ASP A 275 -7.30 5.96 3.91
CA ASP A 275 -8.74 6.20 3.84
C ASP A 275 -9.26 6.50 2.43
N LEU A 276 -10.56 6.25 2.23
CA LEU A 276 -11.23 6.42 0.95
C LEU A 276 -11.29 7.89 0.50
N SER A 277 -11.33 8.82 1.44
CA SER A 277 -11.35 10.25 1.14
C SER A 277 -10.04 10.69 0.49
N ASP A 278 -8.89 10.30 1.06
CA ASP A 278 -7.58 10.59 0.48
C ASP A 278 -7.39 9.86 -0.85
N PHE A 279 -7.86 8.62 -0.97
CA PHE A 279 -7.85 7.87 -2.22
C PHE A 279 -8.55 8.63 -3.36
N LEU A 280 -9.74 9.14 -3.10
CA LEU A 280 -10.51 9.90 -4.08
C LEU A 280 -9.92 11.30 -4.32
N ASN A 281 -9.40 11.96 -3.28
CA ASN A 281 -8.79 13.28 -3.41
C ASN A 281 -7.54 13.28 -4.29
N LEU A 282 -6.76 12.19 -4.30
CA LEU A 282 -5.58 12.05 -5.17
C LEU A 282 -5.93 12.08 -6.67
N THR A 283 -7.14 11.71 -7.07
CA THR A 283 -7.56 11.77 -8.47
C THR A 283 -7.46 13.19 -9.04
N ARG A 284 -7.63 14.22 -8.22
CA ARG A 284 -7.55 15.62 -8.61
C ARG A 284 -6.16 16.05 -9.07
N PHE A 285 -5.12 15.39 -8.55
CA PHE A 285 -3.73 15.65 -8.95
C PHE A 285 -3.33 14.92 -10.22
N VAL A 286 -3.88 13.73 -10.43
CA VAL A 286 -3.52 12.90 -11.60
C VAL A 286 -3.92 13.55 -12.91
N THR A 287 -5.07 14.22 -12.92
CA THR A 287 -5.56 15.00 -14.08
C THR A 287 -4.88 16.36 -14.20
N SER A 288 -4.07 16.73 -13.21
CA SER A 288 -3.33 17.97 -13.18
C SER A 288 -1.99 17.89 -13.89
N SER A 289 -1.56 18.98 -14.50
CA SER A 289 -0.20 19.19 -15.04
C SER A 289 0.65 20.08 -14.12
N GLU A 290 0.18 20.39 -12.90
CA GLU A 290 0.89 21.25 -11.96
C GLU A 290 2.15 20.56 -11.42
N PRO A 291 3.31 21.26 -11.39
CA PRO A 291 4.54 20.73 -10.78
C PRO A 291 4.45 20.81 -9.24
N ILE A 292 3.97 19.73 -8.62
CA ILE A 292 3.77 19.66 -7.17
C ILE A 292 5.07 19.29 -6.46
N LYS A 293 5.41 20.04 -5.40
CA LYS A 293 6.58 19.87 -4.54
C LYS A 293 6.18 19.79 -3.07
N GLY A 294 7.03 19.18 -2.25
CA GLY A 294 6.87 19.11 -0.79
C GLY A 294 7.17 20.44 -0.07
N ASP A 295 7.82 21.38 -0.76
CA ASP A 295 8.05 22.73 -0.28
C ASP A 295 6.83 23.60 -0.61
N ILE A 296 6.18 24.19 0.40
CA ILE A 296 4.87 24.82 0.27
C ILE A 296 4.91 26.29 0.67
N LEU A 297 4.37 27.16 -0.18
CA LEU A 297 3.97 28.51 0.17
C LEU A 297 2.45 28.57 0.34
N VAL A 298 1.99 28.92 1.51
CA VAL A 298 0.56 29.15 1.80
C VAL A 298 0.22 30.60 1.52
N VAL A 299 -0.79 30.83 0.67
CA VAL A 299 -1.35 32.16 0.37
C VAL A 299 -2.81 32.13 0.79
N THR A 300 -3.22 33.02 1.69
CA THR A 300 -4.58 32.97 2.27
C THR A 300 -5.12 34.37 2.59
N ASN A 301 -6.45 34.51 2.62
CA ASN A 301 -7.13 35.66 3.21
C ASN A 301 -7.68 35.37 4.62
N SER A 302 -7.29 34.24 5.21
CA SER A 302 -7.78 33.82 6.52
C SER A 302 -6.63 33.35 7.41
N GLY A 303 -6.24 34.15 8.39
CA GLY A 303 -5.16 33.84 9.31
C GLY A 303 -5.39 32.51 10.06
N GLY A 304 -6.63 32.22 10.48
CA GLY A 304 -6.97 30.95 11.14
C GLY A 304 -6.71 29.73 10.27
N HIS A 305 -7.12 29.78 9.01
CA HIS A 305 -6.82 28.68 8.07
C HIS A 305 -5.32 28.58 7.76
N GLY A 306 -4.61 29.71 7.72
CA GLY A 306 -3.15 29.71 7.61
C GLY A 306 -2.47 28.95 8.75
N VAL A 307 -2.92 29.14 10.00
CA VAL A 307 -2.40 28.43 11.19
C VAL A 307 -2.69 26.93 11.08
N LEU A 308 -3.95 26.53 10.84
CA LEU A 308 -4.32 25.11 10.70
C LEU A 308 -3.56 24.42 9.57
N THR A 309 -3.34 25.13 8.47
CA THR A 309 -2.55 24.61 7.34
C THR A 309 -1.08 24.42 7.71
N SER A 310 -0.49 25.36 8.44
CA SER A 310 0.90 25.23 8.92
C SER A 310 1.06 24.00 9.82
N ASP A 311 0.11 23.76 10.72
CA ASP A 311 0.07 22.56 11.55
C ASP A 311 -0.05 21.26 10.70
N ALA A 312 -0.90 21.28 9.68
CA ALA A 312 -1.07 20.14 8.78
C ALA A 312 0.21 19.84 7.98
N ILE A 313 0.89 20.88 7.45
CA ILE A 313 2.16 20.77 6.75
C ILE A 313 3.22 20.16 7.67
N SER A 314 3.39 20.70 8.88
CA SER A 314 4.38 20.22 9.85
C SER A 314 4.13 18.76 10.25
N ARG A 315 2.88 18.40 10.57
CA ARG A 315 2.49 17.01 10.91
C ARG A 315 2.69 16.04 9.75
N SER A 316 2.63 16.53 8.52
CA SER A 316 2.85 15.73 7.30
C SER A 316 4.33 15.56 6.94
N GLY A 317 5.26 16.18 7.66
CA GLY A 317 6.69 16.16 7.35
C GLY A 317 7.05 16.93 6.07
N LEU A 318 6.18 17.84 5.63
CA LEU A 318 6.43 18.75 4.51
C LEU A 318 7.02 20.06 5.02
N ASN A 319 7.64 20.85 4.10
CA ASN A 319 8.32 22.08 4.47
C ASN A 319 7.49 23.33 4.09
N MET A 320 7.57 24.33 4.92
CA MET A 320 7.11 25.69 4.59
C MET A 320 8.29 26.53 4.11
N VAL A 321 8.23 27.04 2.88
CA VAL A 321 9.33 27.82 2.31
C VAL A 321 9.43 29.20 2.95
N ASP A 322 10.65 29.69 3.15
CA ASP A 322 10.89 31.07 3.47
C ASP A 322 10.78 31.94 2.21
N ILE A 323 10.12 33.10 2.35
CA ILE A 323 10.00 34.06 1.26
C ILE A 323 11.30 34.87 1.17
N PRO A 324 11.98 34.91 0.00
CA PRO A 324 13.20 35.70 -0.17
C PRO A 324 12.96 37.20 0.07
N ASP A 325 13.96 37.92 0.61
CA ASP A 325 13.81 39.34 1.00
C ASP A 325 13.38 40.24 -0.16
N ARG A 326 13.92 40.01 -1.36
CA ARG A 326 13.48 40.74 -2.57
C ARG A 326 11.97 40.59 -2.81
N ILE A 327 11.43 39.40 -2.60
CA ILE A 327 10.00 39.14 -2.77
C ILE A 327 9.20 39.76 -1.62
N LYS A 328 9.74 39.72 -0.38
CA LYS A 328 9.11 40.40 0.77
C LYS A 328 8.95 41.91 0.51
N ASP A 329 9.94 42.54 -0.12
CA ASP A 329 9.88 43.98 -0.41
C ASP A 329 8.78 44.33 -1.45
N GLU A 330 8.58 43.48 -2.45
CA GLU A 330 7.47 43.62 -3.40
C GLU A 330 6.11 43.37 -2.71
N LEU A 331 6.01 42.35 -1.87
CA LEU A 331 4.79 42.04 -1.15
C LEU A 331 4.39 43.14 -0.16
N ARG A 332 5.34 43.84 0.48
CA ARG A 332 5.05 44.98 1.38
C ARG A 332 4.29 46.11 0.67
N LYS A 333 4.44 46.24 -0.65
CA LYS A 333 3.76 47.29 -1.42
C LYS A 333 2.26 47.05 -1.59
N ILE A 334 1.82 45.80 -1.49
CA ILE A 334 0.43 45.37 -1.72
C ILE A 334 -0.28 44.90 -0.45
N LEU A 335 0.48 44.53 0.58
CA LEU A 335 -0.08 44.02 1.85
C LEU A 335 -0.58 45.18 2.74
N PRO A 336 -1.68 44.96 3.48
CA PRO A 336 -2.08 45.86 4.55
C PRO A 336 -0.98 45.97 5.63
N VAL A 337 -0.94 47.09 6.34
CA VAL A 337 0.05 47.35 7.39
C VAL A 337 0.01 46.27 8.50
N THR A 338 -1.13 45.62 8.68
CA THR A 338 -1.34 44.55 9.65
C THR A 338 -0.81 43.18 9.19
N SER A 339 -0.48 43.03 7.91
CA SER A 339 0.00 41.77 7.33
C SER A 339 1.52 41.78 7.13
N LEU A 340 2.17 40.67 7.42
CA LEU A 340 3.61 40.50 7.24
C LEU A 340 3.90 39.65 6.00
N PRO A 341 4.94 39.96 5.22
CA PRO A 341 5.37 39.17 4.07
C PRO A 341 6.14 37.91 4.52
N LYS A 342 5.45 36.98 5.15
CA LYS A 342 5.97 35.71 5.65
C LYS A 342 5.06 34.56 5.26
N ASN A 343 5.53 33.34 5.34
CA ASN A 343 4.73 32.14 5.13
C ASN A 343 4.12 31.67 6.48
N PRO A 344 2.81 31.54 6.65
CA PRO A 344 1.74 31.80 5.68
C PRO A 344 1.66 33.27 5.25
N LEU A 345 1.45 33.51 3.93
CA LEU A 345 1.23 34.83 3.40
C LEU A 345 -0.24 35.20 3.57
N ASP A 346 -0.55 35.92 4.64
CA ASP A 346 -1.89 36.40 4.94
C ASP A 346 -2.18 37.70 4.20
N LEU A 347 -3.10 37.65 3.27
CA LEU A 347 -3.53 38.80 2.45
C LEU A 347 -4.60 39.65 3.14
N SER A 348 -5.04 39.29 4.37
CA SER A 348 -6.16 39.89 5.11
C SER A 348 -7.55 39.47 4.60
N GLY A 349 -8.53 39.44 5.52
CA GLY A 349 -9.88 38.95 5.27
C GLY A 349 -10.66 39.64 4.17
N ASP A 350 -10.29 40.88 3.83
CA ASP A 350 -10.88 41.66 2.74
C ASP A 350 -10.19 41.45 1.38
N ALA A 351 -9.20 40.55 1.31
CA ALA A 351 -8.47 40.32 0.06
C ALA A 351 -9.35 39.65 -0.99
N GLY A 352 -9.81 40.44 -1.94
CA GLY A 352 -10.54 39.98 -3.10
C GLY A 352 -9.62 39.63 -4.27
N ARG A 353 -10.24 39.48 -5.46
CA ARG A 353 -9.63 39.12 -6.73
C ARG A 353 -8.30 39.83 -7.01
N ASP A 354 -8.28 41.19 -6.88
CA ASP A 354 -7.13 41.98 -7.33
C ASP A 354 -5.92 41.79 -6.42
N ARG A 355 -6.11 41.69 -5.09
CA ARG A 355 -4.99 41.44 -4.17
C ARG A 355 -4.41 40.01 -4.34
N TYR A 356 -5.25 39.01 -4.62
CA TYR A 356 -4.76 37.70 -5.00
C TYR A 356 -3.99 37.71 -6.33
N ALA A 357 -4.47 38.46 -7.33
CA ALA A 357 -3.78 38.60 -8.60
C ALA A 357 -2.39 39.22 -8.44
N GLU A 358 -2.27 40.32 -7.66
CA GLU A 358 -1.00 40.99 -7.39
C GLU A 358 -0.06 40.09 -6.58
N ALA A 359 -0.56 39.43 -5.53
CA ALA A 359 0.26 38.49 -4.72
C ALA A 359 0.77 37.32 -5.56
N MET A 360 -0.08 36.68 -6.34
CA MET A 360 0.30 35.56 -7.19
C MET A 360 1.29 35.97 -8.28
N LYS A 361 1.15 37.17 -8.86
CA LYS A 361 2.12 37.73 -9.81
C LYS A 361 3.52 37.84 -9.20
N ILE A 362 3.62 38.22 -7.93
CA ILE A 362 4.90 38.36 -7.23
C ILE A 362 5.52 37.02 -6.91
N VAL A 363 4.71 36.00 -6.48
CA VAL A 363 5.22 34.73 -5.97
C VAL A 363 5.24 33.61 -7.02
N GLN A 364 4.72 33.80 -8.24
CA GLN A 364 4.53 32.75 -9.24
C GLN A 364 5.79 31.95 -9.59
N ASP A 365 6.95 32.62 -9.60
CA ASP A 365 8.21 32.01 -10.01
C ASP A 365 9.03 31.42 -8.84
N LEU A 366 8.49 31.43 -7.62
CA LEU A 366 9.07 30.66 -6.53
C LEU A 366 8.98 29.16 -6.83
N ASP A 367 10.08 28.47 -6.62
CA ASP A 367 10.18 27.02 -6.91
C ASP A 367 9.58 26.15 -5.79
N CYS A 368 8.26 26.28 -5.62
CA CYS A 368 7.47 25.60 -4.57
C CYS A 368 6.03 25.39 -5.02
N THR A 369 5.28 24.58 -4.28
CA THR A 369 3.82 24.49 -4.40
C THR A 369 3.17 25.71 -3.75
N LYS A 370 2.31 26.41 -4.48
CA LYS A 370 1.51 27.53 -3.96
C LYS A 370 0.14 26.98 -3.54
N LEU A 371 -0.06 26.78 -2.25
CA LEU A 371 -1.34 26.39 -1.68
C LEU A 371 -2.18 27.65 -1.43
N VAL A 372 -3.11 27.93 -2.33
CA VAL A 372 -3.92 29.16 -2.32
C VAL A 372 -5.26 28.88 -1.68
N ILE A 373 -5.47 29.44 -0.49
CA ILE A 373 -6.66 29.24 0.36
C ILE A 373 -7.53 30.49 0.27
N VAL A 374 -8.77 30.31 -0.13
CA VAL A 374 -9.75 31.39 -0.26
C VAL A 374 -10.97 31.10 0.61
N GLN A 375 -11.17 31.94 1.60
CA GLN A 375 -12.39 31.99 2.41
C GLN A 375 -13.36 32.97 1.77
N SER A 376 -14.52 32.50 1.32
CA SER A 376 -15.59 33.38 0.84
C SER A 376 -16.14 34.24 1.97
N LEU A 377 -16.27 35.51 1.71
CA LEU A 377 -16.85 36.53 2.58
C LEU A 377 -17.75 37.44 1.73
N PRO A 378 -18.61 38.29 2.31
CA PRO A 378 -19.48 39.18 1.51
C PRO A 378 -18.77 40.00 0.45
N VAL A 379 -17.48 40.31 0.66
CA VAL A 379 -16.63 41.08 -0.26
C VAL A 379 -15.61 40.23 -1.01
N VAL A 380 -15.57 38.93 -0.79
CA VAL A 380 -14.61 37.98 -1.38
C VAL A 380 -15.34 36.80 -2.00
N SER A 381 -15.24 36.63 -3.30
CA SER A 381 -15.77 35.48 -4.05
C SER A 381 -14.65 34.49 -4.36
N CYS A 382 -14.84 33.23 -3.97
CA CYS A 382 -13.96 32.11 -4.36
C CYS A 382 -13.89 31.98 -5.89
N SER A 383 -15.03 32.10 -6.58
CA SER A 383 -15.12 31.97 -8.04
C SER A 383 -14.31 33.04 -8.78
N GLU A 384 -14.31 34.27 -8.27
CA GLU A 384 -13.52 35.34 -8.89
C GLU A 384 -12.02 35.16 -8.67
N VAL A 385 -11.61 34.68 -7.49
CA VAL A 385 -10.21 34.32 -7.25
C VAL A 385 -9.82 33.08 -8.06
N ALA A 386 -10.67 32.07 -8.17
CA ALA A 386 -10.42 30.89 -9.00
C ALA A 386 -10.12 31.29 -10.47
N LYS A 387 -10.85 32.24 -11.03
CA LYS A 387 -10.56 32.78 -12.38
C LYS A 387 -9.18 33.43 -12.49
N VAL A 388 -8.72 34.10 -11.43
CA VAL A 388 -7.34 34.64 -11.38
C VAL A 388 -6.32 33.52 -11.42
N LEU A 389 -6.52 32.42 -10.68
CA LEU A 389 -5.57 31.31 -10.59
C LEU A 389 -5.38 30.60 -11.93
N LEU A 390 -6.32 30.69 -12.87
CA LEU A 390 -6.18 30.15 -14.23
C LEU A 390 -4.94 30.73 -14.96
N ASN A 391 -4.57 31.97 -14.68
CA ASN A 391 -3.40 32.60 -15.28
C ASN A 391 -2.06 32.05 -14.79
N TYR A 392 -2.09 31.24 -13.71
CA TYR A 392 -0.91 30.66 -13.06
C TYR A 392 -0.83 29.13 -13.22
N LYS A 393 -1.60 28.58 -14.16
CA LYS A 393 -1.51 27.16 -14.52
C LYS A 393 -0.08 26.78 -14.90
N GLY A 394 0.41 25.64 -14.40
CA GLY A 394 1.80 25.19 -14.60
C GLY A 394 2.82 25.82 -13.66
N LYS A 395 2.38 26.63 -12.70
CA LYS A 395 3.24 27.29 -11.70
C LYS A 395 3.19 26.64 -10.30
N GLY A 396 2.68 25.41 -10.22
CA GLY A 396 2.57 24.65 -8.95
C GLY A 396 1.44 25.16 -8.06
N VAL A 397 0.30 25.52 -8.63
CA VAL A 397 -0.86 26.06 -7.90
C VAL A 397 -1.80 24.93 -7.47
N VAL A 398 -2.19 24.98 -6.20
CA VAL A 398 -3.24 24.14 -5.61
C VAL A 398 -4.26 25.05 -4.94
N GLY A 399 -5.53 24.97 -5.34
CA GLY A 399 -6.60 25.80 -4.80
C GLY A 399 -7.29 25.11 -3.60
N VAL A 400 -7.62 25.90 -2.58
CA VAL A 400 -8.55 25.51 -1.50
C VAL A 400 -9.63 26.56 -1.43
N MET A 401 -10.87 26.18 -1.76
CA MET A 401 -11.99 27.08 -1.89
C MET A 401 -13.03 26.74 -0.83
N MET A 402 -13.37 27.71 0.02
CA MET A 402 -14.26 27.49 1.18
C MET A 402 -15.32 28.58 1.26
N GLY A 403 -16.59 28.20 1.33
CA GLY A 403 -17.71 29.09 1.57
C GLY A 403 -18.82 29.01 0.50
N VAL A 404 -19.59 30.08 0.37
CA VAL A 404 -20.89 30.05 -0.34
C VAL A 404 -20.79 29.67 -1.81
N ASP A 405 -19.73 30.05 -2.51
CA ASP A 405 -19.52 29.80 -3.94
C ASP A 405 -18.40 28.80 -4.23
N GLU A 406 -18.04 27.96 -3.24
CA GLU A 406 -16.94 26.99 -3.35
C GLU A 406 -17.13 26.00 -4.50
N ASP A 407 -18.33 25.43 -4.67
CA ASP A 407 -18.61 24.46 -5.75
C ASP A 407 -18.37 25.06 -7.15
N SER A 408 -18.69 26.32 -7.33
CA SER A 408 -18.44 27.04 -8.59
C SER A 408 -16.93 27.24 -8.80
N ALA A 409 -16.22 27.67 -7.76
CA ALA A 409 -14.78 27.88 -7.79
C ALA A 409 -14.01 26.59 -8.06
N LEU A 410 -14.38 25.48 -7.39
CA LEU A 410 -13.81 24.16 -7.63
C LEU A 410 -13.96 23.74 -9.08
N ARG A 411 -15.17 23.87 -9.65
CA ARG A 411 -15.42 23.56 -11.07
C ARG A 411 -14.57 24.39 -12.03
N ILE A 412 -14.35 25.67 -11.74
CA ILE A 412 -13.49 26.54 -12.55
C ILE A 412 -12.06 26.01 -12.58
N LEU A 413 -11.49 25.66 -11.42
CA LEU A 413 -10.11 25.16 -11.31
C LEU A 413 -9.97 23.77 -11.93
N GLU A 414 -10.88 22.85 -11.62
CA GLU A 414 -10.87 21.48 -12.14
C GLU A 414 -10.98 21.45 -13.67
N SER A 415 -11.84 22.31 -14.26
CA SER A 415 -11.96 22.41 -15.72
C SER A 415 -10.66 22.87 -16.41
N ALA A 416 -9.79 23.55 -15.67
CA ALA A 416 -8.46 23.97 -16.12
C ALA A 416 -7.35 22.97 -15.71
N SER A 417 -7.70 21.85 -15.09
CA SER A 417 -6.76 20.87 -14.54
C SER A 417 -5.83 21.43 -13.45
N ILE A 418 -6.33 22.39 -12.65
CA ILE A 418 -5.69 22.88 -11.44
C ILE A 418 -6.30 22.12 -10.26
N PRO A 419 -5.51 21.41 -9.41
CA PRO A 419 -6.04 20.68 -8.27
C PRO A 419 -6.75 21.61 -7.29
N ALA A 420 -7.96 21.23 -6.86
CA ALA A 420 -8.77 22.06 -6.00
C ALA A 420 -9.46 21.22 -4.89
N PHE A 421 -9.54 21.81 -3.69
CA PHE A 421 -10.02 21.14 -2.47
C PHE A 421 -10.96 22.04 -1.68
N ASN A 422 -11.79 21.43 -0.83
CA ASN A 422 -12.66 22.15 0.11
C ASN A 422 -11.92 22.46 1.42
N PHE A 423 -10.90 21.63 1.77
CA PHE A 423 -10.17 21.76 3.04
C PHE A 423 -8.66 21.71 2.81
N PRO A 424 -7.89 22.58 3.50
CA PRO A 424 -6.44 22.63 3.33
C PRO A 424 -5.74 21.36 3.79
N GLU A 425 -6.24 20.66 4.82
CA GLU A 425 -5.66 19.40 5.31
C GLU A 425 -5.73 18.30 4.25
N ALA A 426 -6.81 18.23 3.49
CA ALA A 426 -6.95 17.27 2.40
C ALA A 426 -5.93 17.55 1.27
N ALA A 427 -5.73 18.83 0.93
CA ALA A 427 -4.73 19.25 -0.04
C ALA A 427 -3.30 18.89 0.43
N VAL A 428 -2.97 19.17 1.69
CA VAL A 428 -1.67 18.89 2.30
C VAL A 428 -1.38 17.38 2.30
N ARG A 429 -2.35 16.54 2.71
CA ARG A 429 -2.19 15.08 2.68
C ARG A 429 -1.97 14.56 1.26
N ALA A 430 -2.72 15.07 0.29
CA ALA A 430 -2.57 14.69 -1.11
C ALA A 430 -1.20 15.11 -1.67
N ILE A 431 -0.70 16.32 -1.35
CA ILE A 431 0.67 16.76 -1.69
C ILE A 431 1.70 15.80 -1.08
N ARG A 432 1.55 15.44 0.20
CA ARG A 432 2.45 14.48 0.87
C ARG A 432 2.51 13.15 0.12
N TYR A 433 1.36 12.55 -0.19
CA TYR A 433 1.32 11.26 -0.89
C TYR A 433 2.03 11.28 -2.24
N LEU A 434 1.92 12.39 -2.98
CA LEU A 434 2.55 12.54 -4.28
C LEU A 434 4.07 12.76 -4.18
N THR A 435 4.50 13.59 -3.24
CA THR A 435 5.91 13.98 -3.09
C THR A 435 6.75 12.95 -2.35
N SER A 436 6.10 12.10 -1.53
CA SER A 436 6.74 10.96 -0.86
C SER A 436 6.51 9.61 -1.56
N LYS A 437 6.12 9.64 -2.86
CA LYS A 437 5.98 8.41 -3.64
C LYS A 437 7.28 7.60 -3.61
N PRO A 438 7.26 6.33 -3.18
CA PRO A 438 8.44 5.47 -3.19
C PRO A 438 8.89 5.20 -4.62
N ASN A 439 10.19 4.99 -4.81
CA ASN A 439 10.70 4.44 -6.05
C ASN A 439 10.48 2.92 -6.05
N PRO A 440 10.06 2.32 -7.19
CA PRO A 440 9.95 0.88 -7.27
C PRO A 440 11.33 0.24 -7.09
N ARG A 441 11.38 -0.76 -6.22
CA ARG A 441 12.61 -1.47 -5.92
C ARG A 441 13.05 -2.35 -7.09
N LYS A 442 14.31 -2.28 -7.45
CA LYS A 442 14.92 -3.24 -8.37
C LYS A 442 15.00 -4.62 -7.70
N LYS A 443 14.76 -5.67 -8.47
CA LYS A 443 14.85 -7.06 -8.00
C LYS A 443 16.24 -7.34 -7.41
N ILE A 444 16.31 -7.74 -6.14
CA ILE A 444 17.57 -8.11 -5.48
C ILE A 444 17.92 -9.54 -5.92
N ARG A 445 19.12 -9.71 -6.48
CA ARG A 445 19.68 -11.05 -6.67
C ARG A 445 20.07 -11.60 -5.31
N VAL A 446 19.36 -12.62 -4.84
CA VAL A 446 19.72 -13.36 -3.65
C VAL A 446 21.00 -14.14 -3.99
N ALA A 447 22.08 -13.91 -3.25
CA ALA A 447 23.31 -14.70 -3.39
C ALA A 447 23.05 -16.11 -2.80
N GLN A 448 23.92 -17.07 -3.13
CA GLN A 448 23.80 -18.40 -2.54
C GLN A 448 23.95 -18.34 -1.02
N PRO A 449 23.19 -19.14 -0.26
CA PRO A 449 23.32 -19.23 1.19
C PRO A 449 24.73 -19.60 1.63
N ILE A 450 25.15 -19.14 2.80
CA ILE A 450 26.46 -19.48 3.39
C ILE A 450 26.44 -20.97 3.79
N SER A 451 27.35 -21.77 3.24
CA SER A 451 27.37 -23.23 3.43
C SER A 451 27.40 -23.66 4.89
N SER A 452 28.21 -22.98 5.74
CA SER A 452 28.27 -23.28 7.19
C SER A 452 26.99 -22.94 7.93
N ALA A 453 26.22 -21.94 7.47
CA ALA A 453 24.90 -21.63 8.02
C ALA A 453 23.87 -22.70 7.65
N VAL A 454 23.89 -23.16 6.40
CA VAL A 454 23.01 -24.26 5.95
C VAL A 454 23.27 -25.54 6.73
N GLU A 455 24.56 -25.87 6.99
CA GLU A 455 24.92 -27.05 7.77
C GLU A 455 24.46 -26.93 9.23
N LEU A 456 24.62 -25.76 9.86
CA LEU A 456 24.18 -25.50 11.23
C LEU A 456 22.66 -25.68 11.41
N THR A 457 21.87 -25.31 10.40
CA THR A 457 20.41 -25.26 10.45
C THR A 457 19.71 -26.51 9.91
N LYS A 458 20.46 -27.40 9.25
CA LYS A 458 19.91 -28.57 8.55
C LYS A 458 19.09 -29.48 9.46
N GLY A 459 17.82 -29.66 9.11
CA GLY A 459 16.91 -30.58 9.80
C GLY A 459 16.43 -30.10 11.17
N LYS A 460 16.61 -28.82 11.49
CA LYS A 460 16.16 -28.22 12.75
C LYS A 460 14.85 -27.47 12.56
N GLU A 461 13.97 -27.56 13.54
CA GLU A 461 12.75 -26.75 13.61
C GLU A 461 12.99 -25.41 14.36
N TYR A 462 14.00 -25.40 15.24
CA TYR A 462 14.46 -24.21 15.99
C TYR A 462 15.94 -24.33 16.31
N LEU A 463 16.58 -23.21 16.63
CA LEU A 463 17.96 -23.19 17.14
C LEU A 463 17.98 -23.00 18.65
N ALA A 464 18.90 -23.71 19.32
CA ALA A 464 19.30 -23.34 20.67
C ALA A 464 19.92 -21.93 20.69
N ASP A 465 19.82 -21.21 21.80
CA ASP A 465 20.26 -19.82 21.90
C ASP A 465 21.75 -19.62 21.51
N TYR A 466 22.64 -20.53 21.90
CA TYR A 466 24.05 -20.51 21.51
C TYR A 466 24.26 -20.81 20.01
N GLU A 467 23.41 -21.63 19.40
CA GLU A 467 23.45 -21.89 17.95
C GLU A 467 22.96 -20.68 17.17
N ALA A 468 21.93 -20.00 17.70
CA ALA A 468 21.45 -18.77 17.11
C ALA A 468 22.49 -17.65 17.14
N LEU A 469 23.25 -17.50 18.25
CA LEU A 469 24.38 -16.56 18.32
C LEU A 469 25.51 -16.94 17.33
N LYS A 470 25.84 -18.24 17.20
CA LYS A 470 26.78 -18.71 16.17
C LYS A 470 26.32 -18.39 14.76
N LEU A 471 25.02 -18.52 14.49
CA LEU A 471 24.47 -18.15 13.19
C LEU A 471 24.63 -16.65 12.92
N MET A 472 24.44 -15.78 13.94
CA MET A 472 24.72 -14.35 13.81
C MET A 472 26.17 -14.10 13.42
N GLU A 473 27.11 -14.76 14.09
CA GLU A 473 28.55 -14.64 13.80
C GLU A 473 28.92 -15.11 12.39
N ILE A 474 28.33 -16.22 11.90
CA ILE A 474 28.51 -16.72 10.53
C ILE A 474 28.08 -15.67 9.49
N TYR A 475 27.01 -14.90 9.74
CA TYR A 475 26.56 -13.81 8.89
C TYR A 475 27.27 -12.47 9.15
N GLY A 476 28.26 -12.44 10.07
CA GLY A 476 29.03 -11.24 10.39
C GLY A 476 28.27 -10.23 11.27
N ILE A 477 27.18 -10.64 11.90
CA ILE A 477 26.46 -9.83 12.90
C ILE A 477 27.22 -9.97 14.22
N LYS A 478 27.55 -8.84 14.84
CA LYS A 478 28.28 -8.83 16.11
C LYS A 478 27.43 -9.41 17.24
N THR A 479 28.07 -10.20 18.10
CA THR A 479 27.51 -10.69 19.37
C THR A 479 28.39 -10.20 20.52
N PRO A 480 27.88 -10.07 21.75
CA PRO A 480 28.73 -9.93 22.93
C PRO A 480 29.68 -11.14 23.04
N LYS A 481 30.77 -11.03 23.77
CA LYS A 481 31.56 -12.21 24.13
C LYS A 481 30.68 -13.14 24.97
N TRP A 482 30.70 -14.44 24.69
CA TRP A 482 29.85 -15.40 25.37
C TRP A 482 30.49 -16.78 25.49
N GLY A 483 30.01 -17.60 26.43
CA GLY A 483 30.39 -19.01 26.58
C GLY A 483 29.32 -19.81 27.29
N ILE A 484 29.24 -21.10 26.94
CA ILE A 484 28.38 -22.09 27.60
C ILE A 484 29.18 -22.83 28.64
N VAL A 485 28.63 -23.02 29.84
CA VAL A 485 29.29 -23.66 30.99
C VAL A 485 28.37 -24.70 31.62
N GLN A 486 28.98 -25.73 32.20
CA GLN A 486 28.29 -26.85 32.84
C GLN A 486 28.84 -27.14 34.26
N SER A 487 29.80 -26.34 34.75
CA SER A 487 30.32 -26.43 36.12
C SER A 487 30.64 -25.04 36.68
N GLU A 488 30.78 -24.93 38.00
CA GLU A 488 31.14 -23.68 38.70
C GLU A 488 32.54 -23.19 38.30
N GLU A 489 33.48 -24.15 38.11
CA GLU A 489 34.85 -23.82 37.71
C GLU A 489 34.93 -23.30 36.28
N GLU A 490 34.11 -23.86 35.37
CA GLU A 490 33.97 -23.33 34.00
C GLU A 490 33.34 -21.95 34.01
N ALA A 491 32.29 -21.79 34.83
CA ALA A 491 31.62 -20.50 34.96
C ALA A 491 32.58 -19.39 35.39
N GLN A 492 33.42 -19.66 36.41
CA GLN A 492 34.41 -18.70 36.87
C GLN A 492 35.45 -18.38 35.78
N ARG A 493 35.97 -19.39 35.08
CA ARG A 493 36.97 -19.21 34.02
C ARG A 493 36.43 -18.40 32.84
N VAL A 494 35.22 -18.71 32.43
CA VAL A 494 34.59 -18.00 31.30
C VAL A 494 34.30 -16.55 31.69
N ALA A 495 33.74 -16.30 32.88
CA ALA A 495 33.51 -14.94 33.37
C ALA A 495 34.80 -14.13 33.50
N ASP A 496 35.88 -14.73 34.03
CA ASP A 496 37.20 -14.08 34.14
C ASP A 496 37.79 -13.74 32.76
N SER A 497 37.51 -14.54 31.71
CA SER A 497 37.95 -14.29 30.35
C SER A 497 37.17 -13.20 29.62
N ILE A 498 35.89 -13.03 29.96
CA ILE A 498 34.98 -12.03 29.38
C ILE A 498 35.24 -10.65 30.03
N GLY A 499 35.42 -10.62 31.35
CA GLY A 499 35.47 -9.42 32.15
C GLY A 499 34.16 -9.12 32.87
N TYR A 500 34.17 -8.28 33.88
CA TYR A 500 33.03 -7.98 34.73
C TYR A 500 32.48 -6.57 34.53
N PRO A 501 31.18 -6.35 34.78
CA PRO A 501 30.15 -7.35 35.13
C PRO A 501 29.74 -8.22 33.93
N VAL A 502 29.23 -9.44 34.21
CA VAL A 502 28.67 -10.34 33.18
C VAL A 502 27.17 -10.54 33.39
N VAL A 503 26.49 -11.00 32.34
CA VAL A 503 25.14 -11.54 32.37
C VAL A 503 25.23 -13.07 32.39
N MET A 504 24.49 -13.72 33.29
CA MET A 504 24.36 -15.16 33.34
C MET A 504 22.91 -15.54 33.04
N LYS A 505 22.68 -16.45 32.11
CA LYS A 505 21.33 -16.88 31.70
C LYS A 505 21.25 -18.38 31.48
N ILE A 506 20.07 -18.95 31.74
CA ILE A 506 19.79 -20.35 31.41
C ILE A 506 19.90 -20.54 29.89
N SER A 507 20.44 -21.67 29.47
CA SER A 507 20.55 -22.08 28.07
C SER A 507 19.90 -23.45 27.88
N ALA A 508 19.05 -23.60 26.89
CA ALA A 508 18.31 -24.80 26.62
C ALA A 508 18.23 -25.11 25.13
N ASP A 509 18.00 -26.39 24.81
CA ASP A 509 17.83 -26.86 23.44
C ASP A 509 16.43 -26.52 22.89
N LYS A 510 15.51 -26.00 23.73
CA LYS A 510 14.17 -25.57 23.36
C LYS A 510 13.95 -24.10 23.74
N PRO A 511 13.14 -23.35 22.99
CA PRO A 511 12.78 -22.01 23.34
C PRO A 511 12.13 -21.98 24.75
N LEU A 512 12.67 -21.13 25.64
CA LEU A 512 12.16 -20.95 27.00
C LEU A 512 11.87 -19.43 27.21
N HIS A 513 10.82 -19.12 27.94
CA HIS A 513 10.57 -17.76 28.43
C HIS A 513 11.47 -17.47 29.64
N LYS A 514 12.75 -17.16 29.39
CA LYS A 514 13.81 -17.03 30.40
C LYS A 514 13.47 -16.04 31.49
N THR A 515 12.83 -14.92 31.14
CA THR A 515 12.46 -13.85 32.08
C THR A 515 11.39 -14.32 33.09
N GLU A 516 10.36 -15.04 32.62
CA GLU A 516 9.29 -15.57 33.46
C GLU A 516 9.83 -16.61 34.45
N MET A 517 10.84 -17.37 34.04
CA MET A 517 11.49 -18.39 34.86
C MET A 517 12.57 -17.84 35.79
N LYS A 518 12.77 -16.52 35.89
CA LYS A 518 13.90 -15.89 36.58
C LYS A 518 15.25 -16.44 36.12
N GLY A 519 15.35 -16.83 34.87
CA GLY A 519 16.51 -17.50 34.28
C GLY A 519 17.58 -16.55 33.73
N VAL A 520 17.51 -15.25 34.03
CA VAL A 520 18.51 -14.24 33.64
C VAL A 520 18.92 -13.44 34.87
N VAL A 521 20.22 -13.33 35.09
CA VAL A 521 20.81 -12.53 36.18
C VAL A 521 21.82 -11.56 35.55
N MET A 522 21.59 -10.28 35.74
CA MET A 522 22.45 -9.17 35.27
C MET A 522 23.34 -8.67 36.41
N ASN A 523 24.36 -7.88 36.05
CA ASN A 523 25.30 -7.26 36.98
C ASN A 523 26.01 -8.30 37.88
N VAL A 524 26.41 -9.43 37.31
CA VAL A 524 27.10 -10.49 38.05
C VAL A 524 28.57 -10.13 38.16
N GLU A 525 29.00 -9.84 39.39
CA GLU A 525 30.40 -9.55 39.73
C GLU A 525 31.18 -10.85 40.05
N LYS A 526 32.48 -10.76 40.16
CA LYS A 526 33.40 -11.90 40.30
C LYS A 526 33.04 -12.87 41.44
N ASP A 527 32.69 -12.35 42.58
CA ASP A 527 32.33 -13.11 43.76
C ASP A 527 30.95 -13.75 43.70
N MET A 528 30.07 -13.26 42.81
CA MET A 528 28.70 -13.77 42.61
C MET A 528 28.61 -14.97 41.66
N VAL A 529 29.58 -15.16 40.77
CA VAL A 529 29.50 -16.12 39.64
C VAL A 529 29.08 -17.54 40.09
N LYS A 530 29.74 -18.07 41.10
CA LYS A 530 29.46 -19.45 41.59
C LYS A 530 28.07 -19.60 42.20
N SER A 531 27.63 -18.59 42.96
CA SER A 531 26.30 -18.61 43.57
C SER A 531 25.19 -18.50 42.53
N VAL A 532 25.35 -17.62 41.53
CA VAL A 532 24.43 -17.46 40.42
C VAL A 532 24.39 -18.72 39.55
N TYR A 533 25.56 -19.32 39.27
CA TYR A 533 25.62 -20.61 38.55
C TYR A 533 24.81 -21.67 39.27
N LYS A 534 24.98 -21.87 40.59
CA LYS A 534 24.22 -22.82 41.41
C LYS A 534 22.70 -22.58 41.31
N GLN A 535 22.27 -21.33 41.31
CA GLN A 535 20.86 -20.96 41.16
C GLN A 535 20.34 -21.36 39.78
N LEU A 536 21.02 -20.97 38.71
CA LEU A 536 20.57 -21.18 37.34
C LEU A 536 20.66 -22.65 36.91
N SER A 537 21.66 -23.41 37.42
CA SER A 537 21.85 -24.85 37.13
C SER A 537 20.76 -25.74 37.74
N GLN A 538 19.95 -25.24 38.66
CA GLN A 538 18.74 -25.93 39.14
C GLN A 538 17.62 -25.93 38.09
N ILE A 539 17.63 -24.96 37.15
CA ILE A 539 16.62 -24.82 36.11
C ILE A 539 17.06 -25.58 34.85
N THR A 540 18.34 -25.42 34.43
CA THR A 540 18.88 -26.06 33.22
C THR A 540 20.31 -26.55 33.46
N LYS A 541 20.71 -27.62 32.72
CA LYS A 541 22.07 -28.15 32.79
C LYS A 541 23.16 -27.24 32.21
N ARG A 542 22.78 -26.27 31.37
CA ARG A 542 23.67 -25.36 30.70
C ARG A 542 23.36 -23.91 31.10
N VAL A 543 24.37 -23.19 31.43
CA VAL A 543 24.30 -21.74 31.71
C VAL A 543 25.15 -21.02 30.67
N MET A 544 24.60 -19.95 30.09
CA MET A 544 25.34 -19.03 29.22
C MET A 544 25.87 -17.88 30.07
N ILE A 545 27.15 -17.59 29.93
CA ILE A 545 27.77 -16.37 30.45
C ILE A 545 28.05 -15.43 29.28
N GLN A 546 27.69 -14.19 29.42
CA GLN A 546 27.78 -13.21 28.35
C GLN A 546 28.25 -11.86 28.85
N GLU A 547 29.07 -11.17 28.05
CA GLU A 547 29.46 -9.79 28.29
C GLU A 547 28.22 -8.91 28.48
N GLN A 548 28.21 -8.09 29.51
CA GLN A 548 27.13 -7.15 29.75
C GLN A 548 27.37 -5.87 28.95
N LEU A 549 26.55 -5.64 27.93
CA LEU A 549 26.60 -4.43 27.10
C LEU A 549 25.57 -3.41 27.55
N THR A 550 25.93 -2.13 27.35
CA THR A 550 25.02 -0.99 27.54
C THR A 550 24.85 -0.27 26.20
N GLY A 551 23.65 0.24 25.95
CA GLY A 551 23.33 0.94 24.72
C GLY A 551 21.82 1.15 24.54
N LEU A 552 21.42 1.51 23.33
CA LEU A 552 20.03 1.56 22.94
C LEU A 552 19.53 0.14 22.61
N GLU A 553 18.45 -0.27 23.25
CA GLU A 553 17.78 -1.52 22.94
C GLU A 553 16.89 -1.36 21.70
N VAL A 554 17.14 -2.16 20.69
CA VAL A 554 16.39 -2.22 19.43
C VAL A 554 15.88 -3.64 19.23
N PHE A 555 14.69 -3.76 18.66
CA PHE A 555 14.13 -5.03 18.19
C PHE A 555 14.38 -5.16 16.68
N VAL A 556 14.93 -6.29 16.26
CA VAL A 556 15.01 -6.68 14.84
C VAL A 556 14.48 -8.08 14.69
N GLY A 557 13.46 -8.27 13.87
CA GLY A 557 12.80 -9.57 13.68
C GLY A 557 12.63 -9.95 12.22
N GLY A 558 12.14 -11.16 12.00
CA GLY A 558 11.77 -11.70 10.71
C GLY A 558 10.52 -12.58 10.80
N LEU A 559 9.66 -12.48 9.82
CA LEU A 559 8.43 -13.27 9.72
C LEU A 559 8.20 -13.70 8.28
N LYS A 560 7.74 -14.94 8.07
CA LYS A 560 7.29 -15.41 6.76
C LYS A 560 5.78 -15.16 6.61
N ASP A 561 5.42 -14.13 5.84
CA ASP A 561 4.02 -13.85 5.49
C ASP A 561 3.52 -14.86 4.43
N PRO A 562 2.28 -15.38 4.55
CA PRO A 562 1.76 -16.38 3.64
C PRO A 562 1.53 -15.87 2.21
N VAL A 563 1.46 -14.55 2.00
CA VAL A 563 1.20 -13.91 0.70
C VAL A 563 2.49 -13.37 0.08
N PHE A 564 3.23 -12.56 0.83
CA PHE A 564 4.40 -11.82 0.32
C PHE A 564 5.75 -12.45 0.67
N GLY A 565 5.74 -13.59 1.36
CA GLY A 565 6.97 -14.28 1.76
C GLY A 565 7.69 -13.62 2.93
N HIS A 566 9.01 -13.62 2.93
CA HIS A 566 9.80 -13.17 4.08
C HIS A 566 9.77 -11.66 4.26
N THR A 567 9.58 -11.23 5.51
CA THR A 567 9.58 -9.82 5.92
C THR A 567 10.55 -9.62 7.07
N VAL A 568 11.26 -8.49 7.06
CA VAL A 568 12.07 -8.03 8.18
C VAL A 568 11.32 -6.95 8.95
N LEU A 569 11.49 -6.93 10.27
CA LEU A 569 10.84 -6.01 11.19
C LEU A 569 11.89 -5.25 11.98
N VAL A 570 11.64 -3.99 12.29
CA VAL A 570 12.47 -3.20 13.19
C VAL A 570 11.62 -2.29 14.08
N GLY A 571 11.98 -2.17 15.34
CA GLY A 571 11.29 -1.33 16.32
C GLY A 571 12.14 -1.04 17.55
N SER A 572 11.60 -0.24 18.49
CA SER A 572 12.23 -0.06 19.81
C SER A 572 12.25 -1.38 20.57
N GLY A 573 13.38 -1.73 21.21
CA GLY A 573 13.54 -2.95 21.98
C GLY A 573 12.93 -2.90 23.38
N GLY A 574 13.09 -4.01 24.13
CA GLY A 574 12.63 -4.16 25.50
C GLY A 574 11.13 -4.35 25.64
N ILE A 575 10.61 -4.15 26.85
CA ILE A 575 9.17 -4.34 27.20
C ILE A 575 8.22 -3.38 26.50
N TYR A 576 8.73 -2.35 25.85
CA TYR A 576 7.94 -1.33 25.17
C TYR A 576 7.48 -1.74 23.76
N VAL A 577 8.03 -2.78 23.15
CA VAL A 577 7.64 -3.29 21.80
C VAL A 577 6.15 -3.59 21.75
N GLU A 578 5.62 -4.27 22.78
CA GLU A 578 4.22 -4.68 22.84
C GLU A 578 3.26 -3.50 23.11
N VAL A 579 3.74 -2.46 23.77
CA VAL A 579 2.93 -1.30 24.22
C VAL A 579 2.89 -0.21 23.15
N LEU A 580 4.01 0.12 22.54
CA LEU A 580 4.14 1.29 21.64
C LEU A 580 3.79 0.98 20.18
N LYS A 581 3.79 -0.30 19.76
CA LYS A 581 3.50 -0.75 18.39
C LYS A 581 4.28 0.00 17.28
N ASN A 582 5.41 0.62 17.62
CA ASN A 582 6.25 1.34 16.68
C ASN A 582 7.19 0.36 15.98
N VAL A 583 6.63 -0.48 15.11
CA VAL A 583 7.38 -1.46 14.31
C VAL A 583 7.19 -1.12 12.85
N SER A 584 8.29 -1.03 12.09
CA SER A 584 8.28 -0.92 10.64
C SER A 584 8.55 -2.28 10.00
N TYR A 585 7.94 -2.53 8.84
CA TYR A 585 8.03 -3.77 8.09
C TYR A 585 8.68 -3.53 6.74
N GLY A 586 9.56 -4.46 6.30
CA GLY A 586 10.19 -4.44 4.99
C GLY A 586 10.08 -5.80 4.30
N ILE A 587 9.78 -5.84 3.00
CA ILE A 587 9.82 -7.08 2.21
C ILE A 587 11.27 -7.49 2.00
N SER A 588 11.61 -8.69 2.47
CA SER A 588 12.99 -9.17 2.43
C SER A 588 13.39 -9.74 1.07
N PRO A 589 14.67 -9.58 0.69
CA PRO A 589 15.73 -8.80 1.34
C PRO A 589 15.57 -7.29 1.11
N VAL A 590 16.03 -6.43 2.06
CA VAL A 590 15.99 -4.96 1.94
C VAL A 590 17.37 -4.38 1.62
N TYR A 591 17.40 -3.15 1.05
CA TYR A 591 18.60 -2.35 0.86
C TYR A 591 18.87 -1.42 2.06
N GLU A 592 20.05 -0.78 2.09
CA GLU A 592 20.43 0.13 3.19
C GLU A 592 19.53 1.37 3.29
N ASP A 593 19.10 1.92 2.17
CA ASP A 593 18.17 3.05 2.12
C ASP A 593 16.78 2.66 2.64
N GLU A 594 16.29 1.46 2.30
CA GLU A 594 15.03 0.94 2.86
C GLU A 594 15.16 0.69 4.38
N ALA A 595 16.27 0.13 4.83
CA ALA A 595 16.54 -0.08 6.26
C ALA A 595 16.57 1.26 7.03
N LEU A 596 17.18 2.31 6.46
CA LEU A 596 17.16 3.65 7.04
C LEU A 596 15.75 4.23 7.12
N GLU A 597 14.94 4.05 6.08
CA GLU A 597 13.54 4.48 6.11
C GLU A 597 12.73 3.70 7.17
N MET A 598 12.98 2.40 7.34
CA MET A 598 12.36 1.61 8.40
C MET A 598 12.73 2.13 9.80
N LEU A 599 13.99 2.57 10.01
CA LEU A 599 14.41 3.20 11.27
C LEU A 599 13.68 4.52 11.54
N LYS A 600 13.45 5.34 10.51
CA LYS A 600 12.68 6.58 10.62
C LYS A 600 11.20 6.31 10.96
N GLU A 601 10.58 5.37 10.25
CA GLU A 601 9.18 5.00 10.46
C GLU A 601 8.93 4.45 11.87
N SER A 602 9.84 3.59 12.37
CA SER A 602 9.78 3.02 13.71
C SER A 602 10.23 3.98 14.82
N LYS A 603 10.65 5.22 14.48
CA LYS A 603 11.20 6.20 15.42
C LYS A 603 12.52 5.80 16.10
N VAL A 604 13.12 4.70 15.69
CA VAL A 604 14.44 4.27 16.19
C VAL A 604 15.52 5.27 15.78
N HIS A 605 15.45 5.81 14.53
CA HIS A 605 16.34 6.88 14.07
C HIS A 605 16.35 8.09 15.02
N ASP A 606 15.17 8.55 15.45
CA ASP A 606 15.03 9.69 16.37
C ASP A 606 15.67 9.38 17.73
N MET A 607 15.56 8.12 18.21
CA MET A 607 16.17 7.67 19.45
C MET A 607 17.71 7.59 19.35
N LEU A 608 18.23 7.13 18.20
CA LEU A 608 19.69 7.05 17.94
C LEU A 608 20.33 8.43 17.87
N THR A 609 19.66 9.39 17.26
CA THR A 609 20.15 10.76 17.05
C THR A 609 19.90 11.68 18.24
N ALA A 610 18.94 11.33 19.12
CA ALA A 610 18.65 12.07 20.32
C ALA A 610 19.90 12.16 21.25
N ARG A 611 20.20 13.37 21.74
CA ARG A 611 21.29 13.64 22.71
C ARG A 611 22.73 13.35 22.24
N LYS A 612 22.98 13.23 20.93
CA LYS A 612 24.34 13.05 20.33
C LYS A 612 25.20 11.99 21.05
N ARG A 613 24.61 10.84 21.39
CA ARG A 613 25.30 9.75 22.12
C ARG A 613 26.29 8.95 21.30
N GLY A 614 26.43 9.23 20.00
CA GLY A 614 27.42 8.57 19.12
C GLY A 614 27.11 7.11 18.80
N TYR A 615 25.84 6.70 18.85
CA TYR A 615 25.43 5.35 18.46
C TYR A 615 25.75 5.05 16.99
N ASP A 616 26.25 3.84 16.69
CA ASP A 616 26.59 3.41 15.32
C ASP A 616 25.34 2.98 14.54
N GLU A 617 24.60 3.97 14.02
CA GLU A 617 23.43 3.73 13.16
C GLU A 617 23.80 2.92 11.90
N GLY A 618 24.96 3.13 11.30
CA GLY A 618 25.42 2.40 10.14
C GLY A 618 25.58 0.90 10.40
N SER A 619 26.04 0.51 11.60
CA SER A 619 26.11 -0.88 12.00
C SER A 619 24.71 -1.49 12.17
N LEU A 620 23.73 -0.74 12.70
CA LEU A 620 22.34 -1.20 12.80
C LEU A 620 21.73 -1.40 11.40
N ILE A 621 21.91 -0.46 10.48
CA ILE A 621 21.44 -0.57 9.08
C ILE A 621 21.99 -1.85 8.44
N ARG A 622 23.31 -2.08 8.52
CA ARG A 622 23.94 -3.30 7.98
C ARG A 622 23.40 -4.57 8.64
N THR A 623 23.12 -4.54 9.94
CA THR A 623 22.50 -5.67 10.66
C THR A 623 21.10 -5.97 10.12
N ILE A 624 20.24 -4.97 9.92
CA ILE A 624 18.89 -5.14 9.36
C ILE A 624 18.98 -5.74 7.95
N VAL A 625 19.85 -5.22 7.08
CA VAL A 625 20.08 -5.75 5.73
C VAL A 625 20.53 -7.21 5.77
N THR A 626 21.48 -7.53 6.66
CA THR A 626 22.00 -8.89 6.82
C THR A 626 20.93 -9.85 7.34
N VAL A 627 20.16 -9.47 8.34
CA VAL A 627 19.03 -10.26 8.87
C VAL A 627 18.00 -10.49 7.76
N SER A 628 17.63 -9.44 7.02
CA SER A 628 16.65 -9.55 5.94
C SER A 628 17.07 -10.55 4.85
N ARG A 629 18.36 -10.63 4.57
CA ARG A 629 18.93 -11.61 3.65
C ARG A 629 18.94 -13.02 4.26
N MET A 630 19.40 -13.16 5.50
CA MET A 630 19.53 -14.44 6.21
C MET A 630 18.19 -15.16 6.31
N ILE A 631 17.08 -14.44 6.58
CA ILE A 631 15.75 -15.06 6.69
C ILE A 631 15.26 -15.64 5.36
N VAL A 632 15.65 -15.03 4.22
CA VAL A 632 15.38 -15.57 2.87
C VAL A 632 16.30 -16.76 2.57
N ASP A 633 17.61 -16.60 2.80
CA ASP A 633 18.65 -17.61 2.50
C ASP A 633 18.35 -18.94 3.18
N LEU A 634 17.87 -18.92 4.43
CA LEU A 634 17.64 -20.10 5.26
C LEU A 634 16.16 -20.48 5.39
N ASN A 635 15.27 -19.77 4.68
CA ASN A 635 13.81 -19.97 4.73
C ASN A 635 13.24 -19.95 6.16
N ILE A 636 13.68 -19.01 6.98
CA ILE A 636 13.27 -18.85 8.38
C ILE A 636 11.79 -18.45 8.46
N LYS A 637 11.01 -19.14 9.28
CA LYS A 637 9.58 -18.80 9.51
C LYS A 637 9.40 -17.61 10.43
N GLU A 638 10.17 -17.62 11.53
CA GLU A 638 10.09 -16.58 12.55
C GLU A 638 11.47 -16.38 13.18
N MET A 639 11.83 -15.14 13.40
CA MET A 639 13.08 -14.76 14.03
C MET A 639 12.91 -13.49 14.86
N ASP A 640 13.52 -13.49 16.04
CA ASP A 640 13.59 -12.34 16.94
C ASP A 640 15.01 -12.12 17.43
N ILE A 641 15.52 -10.90 17.31
CA ILE A 641 16.68 -10.39 18.04
C ILE A 641 16.15 -9.33 19.02
N ASN A 642 16.02 -9.69 20.30
CA ASN A 642 15.47 -8.80 21.33
C ASN A 642 16.08 -9.08 22.71
N PRO A 643 17.01 -8.19 23.15
CA PRO A 643 17.43 -6.96 22.51
C PRO A 643 18.59 -7.14 21.52
N LEU A 644 18.61 -6.25 20.52
CA LEU A 644 19.82 -5.86 19.80
C LEU A 644 20.34 -4.57 20.47
N ILE A 645 21.55 -4.58 21.03
CA ILE A 645 22.13 -3.44 21.70
C ILE A 645 22.97 -2.61 20.72
N VAL A 646 22.62 -1.32 20.57
CA VAL A 646 23.36 -0.38 19.73
C VAL A 646 24.12 0.61 20.60
N ASN A 647 25.43 0.69 20.41
CA ASN A 647 26.31 1.66 21.07
C ASN A 647 27.33 2.25 20.06
N GLU A 648 28.35 2.97 20.55
CA GLU A 648 29.39 3.55 19.72
C GLU A 648 30.28 2.51 19.02
N ASN A 649 30.31 1.27 19.50
CA ASN A 649 31.14 0.17 18.96
C ASN A 649 30.39 -0.70 17.94
N GLY A 650 29.08 -0.49 17.77
CA GLY A 650 28.25 -1.22 16.80
C GLY A 650 26.88 -1.65 17.32
N ALA A 651 26.29 -2.56 16.57
CA ALA A 651 25.02 -3.23 16.90
C ALA A 651 25.31 -4.70 17.24
N PHE A 652 24.87 -5.16 18.42
CA PHE A 652 25.20 -6.47 18.99
C PHE A 652 23.92 -7.28 19.27
N ALA A 653 23.82 -8.47 18.68
CA ALA A 653 22.73 -9.40 18.94
C ALA A 653 22.94 -10.10 20.29
N VAL A 654 22.09 -9.79 21.27
CA VAL A 654 22.24 -10.25 22.66
C VAL A 654 21.38 -11.48 22.96
N ASP A 655 20.13 -11.44 22.54
CA ASP A 655 19.23 -12.60 22.63
C ASP A 655 18.56 -12.83 21.26
N VAL A 656 18.62 -14.10 20.81
CA VAL A 656 18.18 -14.46 19.46
C VAL A 656 17.34 -15.71 19.52
N ARG A 657 16.17 -15.68 18.89
CA ARG A 657 15.26 -16.81 18.73
C ARG A 657 15.01 -17.03 17.24
N ILE A 658 15.09 -18.28 16.79
CA ILE A 658 14.89 -18.66 15.37
C ILE A 658 14.07 -19.93 15.27
N LEU A 659 13.04 -19.89 14.41
CA LEU A 659 12.14 -21.00 14.06
C LEU A 659 12.14 -21.21 12.53
N PHE A 660 12.17 -22.49 12.12
CA PHE A 660 12.18 -22.91 10.71
C PHE A 660 10.87 -23.56 10.29
#